data_814fe2e9a6c8223968373a846b7b0f61
#
_entry.id   814fe2e9a6c8223968373a846b7b0f61
#
_cell.length_a   1.000
_cell.length_b   1.000
_cell.length_c   1.000
_cell.angle_alpha   90.00
_cell.angle_beta   90.00
_cell.angle_gamma   90.00
#
_symmetry.space_group_name_H-M   'P 1'
#
loop_
_entity.id
_entity.type
_entity.pdbx_description
1 polymer ?
#
loop_
_entity_poly.entity_id
_entity_poly.type
_entity_poly.pdbx_seq_one_letter_code
_entity_poly.pdbx_strand_id
1 'polypeptide(L)'
;MIDPTSIDDYIWRDGYKAAAKALLEMEPKDIIDEIKESGLRGRGGGGFPTGIKWEFCAHAKGDFKYVLCNADEGDPGAFMDRSIMESDPHTVLEGMIVAAKAIGAHQGYIYCRAEYPLALKMLQKAIADAHEYGLLGDDILGSGFSFHLDIYKGAGAFVCGEETALMTSIEGNRGMPRPRPPFPAISGLWEKPTILNNVETYANVSQILLQGSSFFSAIGTDSSKGTKVFALTGKLNNIGLVEVPMGTSIGDIVFDIGGGIPDGKAFKAVQLGGPSGGCLPAEHLNTLTDYEAIIKAGAIMGSGGMIVMDEDTCMVDMARYFMDFCQDESCGKCTACRVGTQRMLEILQRICRGEGLPEDTALLKDLGETIKDSALCGLGQTAPNPVLSTLRYFSNEYEDHIYKKHCSAAVCSDLFTSPCQHACPLGMEIPSYIALVRAGRFDDAYKVLKRTNPFPSVCGRVCGHPCQGKCRRSQLDEALAIMHLKQFITDHGTRPAVDLLPVTRNEKVAVVGSGPSGMTAALELRKRGYEVTVFEEMPKAGGMLRYGIPAYRLPRVVLDQEIQDIVDTGVELRTGIRVGLDITFEELKKDFDHLYLAVGAHHSISLGIPGEDATGVLGAVEMLRSYNMGEPVEVGKKVAIIGGGNSAIDAARTSVRLGAESVTIYYRRERKDMPAQTWEIEAAEEEGVRIEYLVGPTSLVVQDGKVTGLELVKMHLGVYDKSGRRIPSPIPEKEFSVEAETVICAISQEPDVFFLEGSTSIQLQKNKIVVKNGLHTSDSKIWAGGDAVTGPAMVVDAIQAGKEVAISIDEAIRMANGEKPWIAPEIEQIDIPFEVDEEPVEQPQFAIPMEKPEVRRKDFQEVEKGYAVEIARMEAGRCMRCDGSR
;
A
#
# COMPACT_ATOMS: atom_id res chain seq x y z
N MET A 1 -31.84 14.44 -15.21
CA MET A 1 -31.96 14.40 -13.75
C MET A 1 -33.44 14.43 -13.40
N ILE A 2 -33.84 13.76 -12.34
CA ILE A 2 -35.19 13.80 -11.80
C ILE A 2 -35.28 14.89 -10.72
N ASP A 3 -36.43 15.56 -10.61
CA ASP A 3 -36.69 16.47 -9.47
C ASP A 3 -37.26 15.64 -8.33
N PRO A 4 -36.52 15.39 -7.23
CA PRO A 4 -36.96 14.55 -6.11
C PRO A 4 -38.16 15.14 -5.35
N THR A 5 -38.54 16.37 -5.63
CA THR A 5 -39.68 17.05 -5.00
C THR A 5 -40.94 17.01 -5.86
N SER A 6 -40.91 16.40 -7.06
CA SER A 6 -41.99 16.38 -8.04
C SER A 6 -42.36 14.96 -8.44
N ILE A 7 -43.49 14.48 -7.96
CA ILE A 7 -44.04 13.22 -8.38
C ILE A 7 -44.41 13.20 -9.90
N ASP A 8 -44.77 14.36 -10.46
CA ASP A 8 -45.08 14.50 -11.89
C ASP A 8 -43.85 14.21 -12.75
N ASP A 9 -42.62 14.70 -12.33
CA ASP A 9 -41.40 14.40 -13.04
C ASP A 9 -41.03 12.91 -13.01
N TYR A 10 -41.32 12.23 -11.89
CA TYR A 10 -41.16 10.78 -11.77
C TYR A 10 -42.13 10.03 -12.69
N ILE A 11 -43.43 10.39 -12.66
CA ILE A 11 -44.46 9.77 -13.49
C ILE A 11 -44.15 9.99 -14.98
N TRP A 12 -43.76 11.18 -15.37
CA TRP A 12 -43.39 11.52 -16.75
C TRP A 12 -42.25 10.66 -17.31
N ARG A 13 -41.40 10.14 -16.42
CA ARG A 13 -40.28 9.23 -16.71
C ARG A 13 -40.63 7.76 -16.51
N ASP A 14 -41.84 7.39 -16.76
CA ASP A 14 -42.38 6.03 -16.62
C ASP A 14 -42.48 5.54 -15.15
N GLY A 15 -42.36 6.43 -14.17
CA GLY A 15 -42.55 6.08 -12.76
C GLY A 15 -43.97 5.62 -12.47
N TYR A 16 -44.10 4.74 -11.50
CA TYR A 16 -45.31 4.02 -11.08
C TYR A 16 -45.95 3.14 -12.15
N LYS A 17 -45.38 3.03 -13.36
CA LYS A 17 -45.84 2.08 -14.37
C LYS A 17 -45.65 0.61 -13.94
N ALA A 18 -44.55 0.34 -13.24
CA ALA A 18 -44.29 -1.00 -12.69
C ALA A 18 -45.31 -1.36 -11.62
N ALA A 19 -45.66 -0.42 -10.74
CA ALA A 19 -46.69 -0.60 -9.74
C ALA A 19 -48.06 -0.80 -10.39
N ALA A 20 -48.44 0.00 -11.41
CA ALA A 20 -49.66 -0.15 -12.16
C ALA A 20 -49.74 -1.53 -12.84
N LYS A 21 -48.69 -1.97 -13.52
CA LYS A 21 -48.58 -3.31 -14.12
C LYS A 21 -48.77 -4.42 -13.07
N ALA A 22 -48.08 -4.30 -11.93
CA ALA A 22 -48.17 -5.29 -10.85
C ALA A 22 -49.57 -5.36 -10.22
N LEU A 23 -50.23 -4.21 -10.06
CA LEU A 23 -51.53 -4.14 -9.40
C LEU A 23 -52.71 -4.56 -10.32
N LEU A 24 -52.64 -4.21 -11.62
CA LEU A 24 -53.78 -4.34 -12.57
C LEU A 24 -53.63 -5.53 -13.53
N GLU A 25 -52.39 -5.99 -13.80
CA GLU A 25 -52.13 -6.95 -14.88
C GLU A 25 -51.46 -8.25 -14.40
N MET A 26 -50.84 -8.27 -13.19
CA MET A 26 -50.07 -9.44 -12.71
C MET A 26 -50.71 -10.09 -11.48
N GLU A 27 -50.62 -11.39 -11.42
CA GLU A 27 -50.88 -12.12 -10.19
C GLU A 27 -49.67 -12.06 -9.24
N PRO A 28 -49.87 -12.12 -7.92
CA PRO A 28 -48.78 -12.11 -6.95
C PRO A 28 -47.63 -13.09 -7.25
N LYS A 29 -47.99 -14.28 -7.73
CA LYS A 29 -47.02 -15.31 -8.12
C LYS A 29 -46.17 -14.89 -9.32
N ASP A 30 -46.75 -14.25 -10.31
CA ASP A 30 -46.04 -13.83 -11.52
C ASP A 30 -45.00 -12.74 -11.18
N ILE A 31 -45.32 -11.85 -10.24
CA ILE A 31 -44.37 -10.85 -9.72
C ILE A 31 -43.16 -11.53 -9.02
N ILE A 32 -43.46 -12.54 -8.16
CA ILE A 32 -42.42 -13.29 -7.46
C ILE A 32 -41.54 -14.05 -8.46
N ASP A 33 -42.11 -14.69 -9.45
CA ASP A 33 -41.39 -15.46 -10.45
C ASP A 33 -40.52 -14.54 -11.32
N GLU A 34 -41.01 -13.36 -11.72
CA GLU A 34 -40.21 -12.33 -12.45
C GLU A 34 -39.01 -11.87 -11.65
N ILE A 35 -39.17 -11.59 -10.34
CA ILE A 35 -38.04 -11.20 -9.46
C ILE A 35 -37.08 -12.37 -9.24
N LYS A 36 -37.56 -13.62 -9.19
CA LYS A 36 -36.66 -14.80 -9.08
C LYS A 36 -35.83 -14.98 -10.35
N GLU A 37 -36.48 -14.90 -11.52
CA GLU A 37 -35.83 -15.05 -12.82
C GLU A 37 -34.80 -13.93 -13.09
N SER A 38 -35.04 -12.72 -12.59
CA SER A 38 -34.07 -11.62 -12.68
C SER A 38 -32.73 -11.90 -11.97
N GLY A 39 -32.76 -12.80 -10.98
CA GLY A 39 -31.62 -13.10 -10.15
C GLY A 39 -31.25 -11.97 -9.18
N LEU A 40 -32.15 -11.03 -8.90
CA LEU A 40 -31.92 -9.94 -7.95
C LEU A 40 -31.61 -10.50 -6.56
N ARG A 41 -30.45 -10.15 -6.05
CA ARG A 41 -29.99 -10.42 -4.68
C ARG A 41 -30.05 -9.15 -3.84
N GLY A 42 -30.28 -9.29 -2.54
CA GLY A 42 -30.32 -8.17 -1.59
C GLY A 42 -29.04 -7.33 -1.65
N ARG A 43 -29.17 -6.01 -1.79
CA ARG A 43 -28.07 -5.05 -1.93
C ARG A 43 -27.51 -4.50 -0.61
N GLY A 44 -28.17 -4.81 0.50
CA GLY A 44 -27.75 -4.35 1.84
C GLY A 44 -26.68 -5.20 2.53
N GLY A 45 -26.03 -6.16 1.84
CA GLY A 45 -24.87 -6.87 2.37
C GLY A 45 -24.92 -8.40 2.28
N GLY A 46 -25.98 -9.03 2.74
CA GLY A 46 -26.07 -10.50 2.80
C GLY A 46 -26.29 -11.20 1.46
N GLY A 47 -26.70 -10.48 0.42
CA GLY A 47 -26.86 -11.02 -0.93
C GLY A 47 -27.86 -12.16 -1.05
N PHE A 48 -28.86 -12.28 -0.16
CA PHE A 48 -29.88 -13.33 -0.24
C PHE A 48 -30.81 -13.08 -1.44
N PRO A 49 -31.21 -14.11 -2.20
CA PRO A 49 -32.09 -13.93 -3.36
C PRO A 49 -33.45 -13.32 -2.98
N THR A 50 -33.77 -12.16 -3.55
CA THR A 50 -34.95 -11.35 -3.17
C THR A 50 -36.25 -12.05 -3.44
N GLY A 51 -36.43 -12.64 -4.62
CA GLY A 51 -37.63 -13.33 -4.98
C GLY A 51 -37.92 -14.58 -4.14
N ILE A 52 -36.87 -15.30 -3.68
CA ILE A 52 -37.03 -16.45 -2.77
C ILE A 52 -37.48 -15.96 -1.38
N LYS A 53 -36.96 -14.85 -0.89
CA LYS A 53 -37.40 -14.23 0.38
C LYS A 53 -38.88 -13.84 0.31
N TRP A 54 -39.33 -13.26 -0.81
CA TRP A 54 -40.71 -12.90 -1.03
C TRP A 54 -41.63 -14.14 -1.11
N GLU A 55 -41.20 -15.20 -1.79
CA GLU A 55 -41.92 -16.46 -1.89
C GLU A 55 -42.17 -17.09 -0.51
N PHE A 56 -41.17 -17.14 0.35
CA PHE A 56 -41.31 -17.64 1.71
C PHE A 56 -42.36 -16.87 2.50
N CYS A 57 -42.36 -15.54 2.42
CA CYS A 57 -43.33 -14.71 3.10
C CYS A 57 -44.74 -14.83 2.48
N ALA A 58 -44.85 -14.93 1.15
CA ALA A 58 -46.13 -15.11 0.48
C ALA A 58 -46.82 -16.40 0.94
N HIS A 59 -46.07 -17.49 1.08
CA HIS A 59 -46.58 -18.79 1.53
C HIS A 59 -46.78 -18.89 3.07
N ALA A 60 -46.26 -17.97 3.85
CA ALA A 60 -46.42 -17.98 5.29
C ALA A 60 -47.89 -17.74 5.68
N LYS A 61 -48.37 -18.53 6.66
CA LYS A 61 -49.72 -18.41 7.20
C LYS A 61 -49.83 -17.19 8.10
N GLY A 62 -50.85 -16.37 7.89
CA GLY A 62 -51.12 -15.18 8.68
C GLY A 62 -52.10 -14.28 7.97
N ASP A 63 -52.98 -13.63 8.75
CA ASP A 63 -54.01 -12.71 8.23
C ASP A 63 -53.40 -11.32 7.94
N PHE A 64 -52.19 -11.07 8.40
CA PHE A 64 -51.48 -9.80 8.25
C PHE A 64 -50.00 -10.00 7.94
N LYS A 65 -49.44 -9.22 7.02
CA LYS A 65 -48.03 -9.27 6.63
C LYS A 65 -47.49 -7.86 6.53
N TYR A 66 -46.18 -7.73 6.69
CA TYR A 66 -45.48 -6.44 6.65
C TYR A 66 -44.40 -6.39 5.60
N VAL A 67 -44.23 -5.18 5.04
CA VAL A 67 -43.10 -4.84 4.16
C VAL A 67 -42.23 -3.81 4.83
N LEU A 68 -40.97 -4.11 5.03
CA LEU A 68 -39.98 -3.18 5.64
C LEU A 68 -38.91 -2.76 4.66
N CYS A 69 -38.60 -1.48 4.65
CA CYS A 69 -37.42 -0.94 3.98
C CYS A 69 -36.37 -0.64 5.02
N ASN A 70 -35.22 -1.29 4.91
CA ASN A 70 -34.05 -0.99 5.72
C ASN A 70 -33.30 0.17 5.09
N ALA A 71 -33.44 1.34 5.69
CA ALA A 71 -32.74 2.57 5.38
C ALA A 71 -31.83 3.02 6.53
N ASP A 72 -31.34 2.05 7.33
CA ASP A 72 -30.39 2.25 8.42
C ASP A 72 -28.96 2.02 7.94
N GLU A 73 -28.51 2.88 7.02
CA GLU A 73 -27.17 2.84 6.43
C GLU A 73 -26.15 3.42 7.41
N GLY A 74 -25.55 2.55 8.24
CA GLY A 74 -24.66 2.94 9.34
C GLY A 74 -23.17 2.81 9.07
N ASP A 75 -22.77 2.26 7.92
CA ASP A 75 -21.37 2.06 7.57
C ASP A 75 -20.64 3.40 7.38
N PRO A 76 -19.49 3.65 8.06
CA PRO A 76 -18.67 4.82 7.80
C PRO A 76 -18.24 4.92 6.34
N GLY A 77 -18.54 6.05 5.70
CA GLY A 77 -18.22 6.29 4.29
C GLY A 77 -19.25 5.78 3.29
N ALA A 78 -20.28 5.02 3.71
CA ALA A 78 -21.38 4.60 2.85
C ALA A 78 -22.52 5.64 2.83
N PHE A 79 -23.01 5.96 1.63
CA PHE A 79 -24.12 6.92 1.44
C PHE A 79 -24.93 6.66 0.16
N MET A 80 -24.93 5.43 -0.34
CA MET A 80 -25.66 5.07 -1.54
C MET A 80 -27.17 5.04 -1.30
N ASP A 81 -27.63 4.44 -0.20
CA ASP A 81 -29.05 4.38 0.16
C ASP A 81 -29.58 5.78 0.47
N ARG A 82 -28.82 6.59 1.19
CA ARG A 82 -29.08 8.00 1.42
C ARG A 82 -29.30 8.74 0.11
N SER A 83 -28.40 8.55 -0.86
CA SER A 83 -28.47 9.25 -2.15
C SER A 83 -29.72 8.88 -2.94
N ILE A 84 -30.14 7.61 -2.93
CA ILE A 84 -31.38 7.17 -3.58
C ILE A 84 -32.60 7.85 -2.93
N MET A 85 -32.68 7.83 -1.59
CA MET A 85 -33.80 8.43 -0.86
C MET A 85 -33.86 9.96 -0.99
N GLU A 86 -32.73 10.63 -1.18
CA GLU A 86 -32.65 12.08 -1.36
C GLU A 86 -32.92 12.50 -2.80
N SER A 87 -32.58 11.69 -3.80
CA SER A 87 -32.65 12.03 -5.23
C SER A 87 -33.81 11.38 -6.00
N ASP A 88 -34.27 10.20 -5.57
CA ASP A 88 -35.38 9.45 -6.21
C ASP A 88 -36.18 8.61 -5.20
N PRO A 89 -36.85 9.25 -4.21
CA PRO A 89 -37.58 8.52 -3.17
C PRO A 89 -38.74 7.69 -3.75
N HIS A 90 -39.33 8.10 -4.87
CA HIS A 90 -40.47 7.42 -5.48
C HIS A 90 -40.12 6.04 -6.02
N THR A 91 -38.89 5.81 -6.49
CA THR A 91 -38.45 4.49 -6.96
C THR A 91 -38.48 3.45 -5.83
N VAL A 92 -38.17 3.89 -4.59
CA VAL A 92 -38.21 3.04 -3.38
C VAL A 92 -39.67 2.72 -3.03
N LEU A 93 -40.55 3.75 -3.04
CA LEU A 93 -41.99 3.57 -2.77
C LEU A 93 -42.62 2.61 -3.78
N GLU A 94 -42.33 2.79 -5.07
CA GLU A 94 -42.84 1.91 -6.13
C GLU A 94 -42.40 0.46 -5.93
N GLY A 95 -41.11 0.23 -5.63
CA GLY A 95 -40.58 -1.08 -5.30
C GLY A 95 -41.28 -1.74 -4.09
N MET A 96 -41.59 -0.95 -3.07
CA MET A 96 -42.31 -1.42 -1.88
C MET A 96 -43.78 -1.77 -2.18
N ILE A 97 -44.47 -0.99 -3.03
CA ILE A 97 -45.84 -1.30 -3.49
C ILE A 97 -45.89 -2.65 -4.24
N VAL A 98 -44.94 -2.85 -5.16
CA VAL A 98 -44.81 -4.11 -5.90
C VAL A 98 -44.56 -5.28 -4.95
N ALA A 99 -43.66 -5.12 -3.99
CA ALA A 99 -43.36 -6.15 -3.00
C ALA A 99 -44.59 -6.45 -2.10
N ALA A 100 -45.32 -5.43 -1.71
CA ALA A 100 -46.54 -5.56 -0.91
C ALA A 100 -47.62 -6.38 -1.66
N LYS A 101 -47.84 -6.09 -2.95
CA LYS A 101 -48.75 -6.88 -3.81
C LYS A 101 -48.28 -8.33 -3.92
N ALA A 102 -47.00 -8.56 -4.14
CA ALA A 102 -46.41 -9.88 -4.31
C ALA A 102 -46.61 -10.79 -3.09
N ILE A 103 -46.54 -10.25 -1.86
CA ILE A 103 -46.70 -11.07 -0.64
C ILE A 103 -48.08 -10.95 0.00
N GLY A 104 -48.91 -10.04 -0.47
CA GLY A 104 -50.25 -9.76 0.10
C GLY A 104 -50.15 -8.97 1.43
N ALA A 105 -49.26 -7.98 1.50
CA ALA A 105 -49.13 -7.09 2.66
C ALA A 105 -49.90 -5.78 2.45
N HIS A 106 -50.47 -5.22 3.52
CA HIS A 106 -51.24 -3.97 3.48
C HIS A 106 -50.56 -2.83 4.28
N GLN A 107 -49.50 -3.12 5.00
CA GLN A 107 -48.77 -2.14 5.80
C GLN A 107 -47.25 -2.27 5.59
N GLY A 108 -46.58 -1.15 5.40
CA GLY A 108 -45.13 -1.08 5.31
C GLY A 108 -44.54 -0.01 6.21
N TYR A 109 -43.25 -0.14 6.48
CA TYR A 109 -42.46 0.86 7.21
C TYR A 109 -41.10 1.08 6.54
N ILE A 110 -40.72 2.34 6.39
CA ILE A 110 -39.32 2.72 6.03
C ILE A 110 -38.60 3.07 7.33
N TYR A 111 -37.64 2.25 7.74
CA TYR A 111 -36.81 2.52 8.90
C TYR A 111 -35.60 3.34 8.46
N CYS A 112 -35.65 4.67 8.70
CA CYS A 112 -34.65 5.61 8.26
C CYS A 112 -33.94 6.24 9.46
N ARG A 113 -32.62 6.40 9.36
CA ARG A 113 -31.78 7.02 10.40
C ARG A 113 -32.18 8.47 10.65
N ALA A 114 -32.09 8.89 11.93
CA ALA A 114 -32.29 10.27 12.32
C ALA A 114 -31.27 11.22 11.71
N GLU A 115 -30.06 10.72 11.42
CA GLU A 115 -28.94 11.47 10.84
C GLU A 115 -29.13 11.82 9.37
N TYR A 116 -30.21 11.32 8.72
CA TYR A 116 -30.54 11.62 7.34
C TYR A 116 -31.75 12.57 7.22
N PRO A 117 -31.65 13.83 7.71
CA PRO A 117 -32.81 14.73 7.78
C PRO A 117 -33.39 15.09 6.38
N LEU A 118 -32.53 15.16 5.33
CA LEU A 118 -32.99 15.44 3.98
C LEU A 118 -33.73 14.21 3.40
N ALA A 119 -33.20 13.01 3.56
CA ALA A 119 -33.86 11.78 3.14
C ALA A 119 -35.23 11.62 3.79
N LEU A 120 -35.33 11.86 5.11
CA LEU A 120 -36.60 11.86 5.85
C LEU A 120 -37.60 12.88 5.26
N LYS A 121 -37.16 14.08 4.94
CA LYS A 121 -37.98 15.12 4.31
C LYS A 121 -38.47 14.70 2.92
N MET A 122 -37.59 14.13 2.10
CA MET A 122 -37.95 13.69 0.75
C MET A 122 -38.91 12.50 0.80
N LEU A 123 -38.68 11.51 1.65
CA LEU A 123 -39.58 10.37 1.85
C LEU A 123 -40.95 10.81 2.36
N GLN A 124 -41.02 11.75 3.34
CA GLN A 124 -42.32 12.28 3.82
C GLN A 124 -43.10 12.96 2.71
N LYS A 125 -42.41 13.76 1.87
CA LYS A 125 -43.03 14.40 0.73
C LYS A 125 -43.51 13.38 -0.28
N ALA A 126 -42.65 12.43 -0.68
CA ALA A 126 -43.00 11.40 -1.65
C ALA A 126 -44.20 10.52 -1.22
N ILE A 127 -44.27 10.17 0.08
CA ILE A 127 -45.45 9.45 0.63
C ILE A 127 -46.70 10.31 0.56
N ALA A 128 -46.62 11.60 0.91
CA ALA A 128 -47.78 12.50 0.83
C ALA A 128 -48.26 12.69 -0.60
N ASP A 129 -47.35 12.92 -1.55
CA ASP A 129 -47.68 13.02 -2.97
C ASP A 129 -48.28 11.73 -3.51
N ALA A 130 -47.74 10.57 -3.18
CA ALA A 130 -48.25 9.29 -3.60
C ALA A 130 -49.68 9.02 -3.06
N HIS A 131 -50.01 9.47 -1.86
CA HIS A 131 -51.34 9.43 -1.31
C HIS A 131 -52.28 10.37 -2.10
N GLU A 132 -51.87 11.60 -2.39
CA GLU A 132 -52.65 12.57 -3.16
C GLU A 132 -53.00 12.06 -4.56
N TYR A 133 -52.05 11.35 -5.19
CA TYR A 133 -52.24 10.74 -6.53
C TYR A 133 -52.93 9.37 -6.51
N GLY A 134 -53.35 8.85 -5.35
CA GLY A 134 -53.99 7.53 -5.25
C GLY A 134 -53.06 6.35 -5.53
N LEU A 135 -51.79 6.54 -5.32
CA LEU A 135 -50.74 5.53 -5.49
C LEU A 135 -50.34 4.86 -4.17
N LEU A 136 -50.84 5.38 -3.04
CA LEU A 136 -50.75 4.80 -1.70
C LEU A 136 -52.10 4.96 -1.00
N GLY A 137 -52.38 4.10 -0.01
CA GLY A 137 -53.60 4.13 0.78
C GLY A 137 -54.59 3.05 0.35
N ASP A 138 -55.89 3.39 0.39
CA ASP A 138 -56.95 2.47 0.05
C ASP A 138 -57.17 2.43 -1.48
N ASP A 139 -57.49 1.24 -1.97
CA ASP A 139 -57.87 0.98 -3.36
C ASP A 139 -56.98 1.65 -4.43
N ILE A 140 -55.69 1.38 -4.35
CA ILE A 140 -54.68 1.99 -5.22
C ILE A 140 -55.02 1.77 -6.70
N LEU A 141 -55.14 2.84 -7.48
CA LEU A 141 -55.49 2.81 -8.91
C LEU A 141 -56.79 2.05 -9.23
N GLY A 142 -57.74 1.88 -8.30
CA GLY A 142 -58.95 1.14 -8.45
C GLY A 142 -58.73 -0.38 -8.58
N SER A 143 -57.60 -0.90 -8.13
CA SER A 143 -57.21 -2.32 -8.23
C SER A 143 -57.79 -3.21 -7.14
N GLY A 144 -58.52 -2.68 -6.18
CA GLY A 144 -58.97 -3.37 -4.96
C GLY A 144 -57.84 -3.69 -3.97
N PHE A 145 -56.63 -3.27 -4.24
CA PHE A 145 -55.45 -3.44 -3.35
C PHE A 145 -55.15 -2.17 -2.56
N SER A 146 -54.94 -2.34 -1.25
CA SER A 146 -54.63 -1.23 -0.34
C SER A 146 -53.25 -1.45 0.27
N PHE A 147 -52.45 -0.39 0.34
CA PHE A 147 -51.14 -0.41 1.00
C PHE A 147 -50.83 0.93 1.67
N HIS A 148 -50.57 0.88 2.95
CA HIS A 148 -50.19 2.04 3.78
C HIS A 148 -48.73 1.98 4.10
N LEU A 149 -48.07 3.12 4.11
CA LEU A 149 -46.62 3.24 4.29
C LEU A 149 -46.30 4.37 5.27
N ASP A 150 -45.59 4.05 6.33
CA ASP A 150 -45.15 4.99 7.33
C ASP A 150 -43.62 5.01 7.46
N ILE A 151 -43.08 6.13 7.97
CA ILE A 151 -41.67 6.26 8.27
C ILE A 151 -41.43 6.03 9.77
N TYR A 152 -40.53 5.10 10.08
CA TYR A 152 -40.00 4.94 11.42
C TYR A 152 -38.60 5.57 11.51
N LYS A 153 -38.43 6.54 12.43
CA LYS A 153 -37.18 7.24 12.60
C LYS A 153 -36.29 6.50 13.57
N GLY A 154 -35.22 5.89 13.09
CA GLY A 154 -34.22 5.20 13.88
C GLY A 154 -33.32 6.17 14.66
N ALA A 155 -32.78 5.71 15.80
CA ALA A 155 -31.89 6.50 16.65
C ALA A 155 -30.40 6.41 16.23
N GLY A 156 -30.09 5.83 15.08
CA GLY A 156 -28.74 5.79 14.50
C GLY A 156 -27.81 4.68 14.99
N ALA A 157 -28.33 3.70 15.74
CA ALA A 157 -27.51 2.56 16.17
C ALA A 157 -27.29 1.59 15.02
N PHE A 158 -26.03 1.33 14.67
CA PHE A 158 -25.63 0.44 13.56
C PHE A 158 -26.24 -0.97 13.67
N VAL A 159 -26.37 -1.48 14.89
CA VAL A 159 -27.02 -2.78 15.13
C VAL A 159 -28.48 -2.84 14.63
N CYS A 160 -29.16 -1.70 14.50
CA CYS A 160 -30.53 -1.64 14.00
C CYS A 160 -30.63 -1.90 12.49
N GLY A 161 -29.51 -1.91 11.77
CA GLY A 161 -29.44 -2.44 10.40
C GLY A 161 -29.60 -3.96 10.32
N GLU A 162 -29.42 -4.69 11.40
CA GLU A 162 -29.76 -6.12 11.48
C GLU A 162 -31.27 -6.33 11.48
N GLU A 163 -31.78 -7.24 10.64
CA GLU A 163 -33.21 -7.35 10.34
C GLU A 163 -34.10 -7.51 11.59
N THR A 164 -33.69 -8.33 12.56
CA THR A 164 -34.50 -8.59 13.76
C THR A 164 -34.34 -7.48 14.82
N ALA A 165 -33.20 -6.82 14.88
CA ALA A 165 -32.98 -5.67 15.75
C ALA A 165 -33.79 -4.47 15.27
N LEU A 166 -33.89 -4.25 13.95
CA LEU A 166 -34.72 -3.22 13.33
C LEU A 166 -36.21 -3.44 13.70
N MET A 167 -36.70 -4.66 13.57
CA MET A 167 -38.09 -5.00 13.96
C MET A 167 -38.36 -4.77 15.43
N THR A 168 -37.42 -5.17 16.30
CA THR A 168 -37.50 -4.96 17.74
C THR A 168 -37.56 -3.46 18.08
N SER A 169 -36.84 -2.62 17.34
CA SER A 169 -36.90 -1.17 17.46
C SER A 169 -38.25 -0.59 17.03
N ILE A 170 -38.83 -1.05 15.91
CA ILE A 170 -40.18 -0.63 15.47
C ILE A 170 -41.24 -1.01 16.50
N GLU A 171 -41.08 -2.16 17.16
CA GLU A 171 -41.97 -2.60 18.25
C GLU A 171 -41.87 -1.76 19.54
N GLY A 172 -40.98 -0.73 19.56
CA GLY A 172 -40.79 0.14 20.72
C GLY A 172 -39.88 -0.43 21.79
N ASN A 173 -39.20 -1.52 21.50
CA ASN A 173 -38.23 -2.15 22.40
C ASN A 173 -36.79 -1.74 22.04
N ARG A 174 -35.84 -2.07 22.91
CA ARG A 174 -34.42 -1.86 22.60
C ARG A 174 -34.03 -2.65 21.35
N GLY A 175 -33.40 -2.01 20.36
CA GLY A 175 -32.93 -2.61 19.13
C GLY A 175 -31.90 -3.70 19.34
N MET A 176 -32.34 -4.88 19.70
CA MET A 176 -31.51 -6.06 19.93
C MET A 176 -31.96 -7.21 19.04
N PRO A 177 -31.04 -7.97 18.45
CA PRO A 177 -31.36 -9.11 17.59
C PRO A 177 -32.10 -10.21 18.33
N ARG A 178 -32.90 -10.95 17.58
CA ARG A 178 -33.59 -12.17 18.04
C ARG A 178 -32.90 -13.42 17.51
N PRO A 179 -32.99 -14.57 18.22
CA PRO A 179 -32.55 -15.85 17.67
C PRO A 179 -33.34 -16.25 16.43
N ARG A 180 -32.69 -16.86 15.49
CA ARG A 180 -33.29 -17.48 14.31
C ARG A 180 -33.01 -18.99 14.30
N PRO A 181 -33.96 -19.89 13.94
CA PRO A 181 -35.35 -19.70 13.57
C PRO A 181 -36.25 -19.28 14.75
N PRO A 182 -37.46 -18.71 14.52
CA PRO A 182 -38.10 -18.48 13.20
C PRO A 182 -37.44 -17.31 12.45
N PHE A 183 -37.45 -17.42 11.09
CA PHE A 183 -37.01 -16.34 10.23
C PHE A 183 -38.12 -15.29 10.07
N PRO A 184 -37.82 -14.01 9.82
CA PRO A 184 -38.78 -12.94 9.67
C PRO A 184 -39.87 -13.19 8.63
N ALA A 185 -39.57 -13.88 7.54
CA ALA A 185 -40.57 -14.27 6.54
C ALA A 185 -41.73 -15.14 7.10
N ILE A 186 -41.50 -15.77 8.26
CA ILE A 186 -42.50 -16.59 8.96
C ILE A 186 -43.02 -15.88 10.19
N SER A 187 -42.17 -15.25 10.99
CA SER A 187 -42.50 -14.54 12.23
C SER A 187 -41.54 -13.39 12.45
N GLY A 188 -41.86 -12.21 11.98
CA GLY A 188 -41.10 -10.99 12.01
C GLY A 188 -41.72 -9.93 12.94
N LEU A 189 -42.08 -8.78 12.37
CA LEU A 189 -42.68 -7.65 13.08
C LEU A 189 -43.98 -8.02 13.76
N TRP A 190 -44.11 -7.79 15.07
CA TRP A 190 -45.24 -8.20 15.91
C TRP A 190 -45.66 -9.65 15.67
N GLU A 191 -44.70 -10.54 15.51
CA GLU A 191 -44.84 -11.96 15.27
C GLU A 191 -45.61 -12.30 13.96
N LYS A 192 -45.71 -11.37 13.01
CA LYS A 192 -46.33 -11.55 11.70
C LYS A 192 -45.30 -11.80 10.60
N PRO A 193 -45.65 -12.51 9.52
CA PRO A 193 -44.77 -12.68 8.37
C PRO A 193 -44.34 -11.33 7.82
N THR A 194 -43.04 -11.16 7.64
CA THR A 194 -42.45 -9.86 7.30
C THR A 194 -41.32 -10.02 6.29
N ILE A 195 -41.35 -9.24 5.20
CA ILE A 195 -40.15 -9.06 4.38
C ILE A 195 -39.44 -7.78 4.74
N LEU A 196 -38.10 -7.84 4.71
CA LEU A 196 -37.23 -6.67 4.86
C LEU A 196 -36.25 -6.69 3.70
N ASN A 197 -36.20 -5.59 2.95
CA ASN A 197 -35.18 -5.35 1.92
C ASN A 197 -34.54 -4.00 2.13
N ASN A 198 -33.34 -3.84 1.61
CA ASN A 198 -32.58 -2.60 1.61
C ASN A 198 -33.13 -1.63 0.54
N VAL A 199 -32.82 -0.34 0.66
CA VAL A 199 -33.25 0.73 -0.25
C VAL A 199 -32.86 0.45 -1.69
N GLU A 200 -31.56 0.16 -1.97
CA GLU A 200 -31.07 -0.15 -3.32
C GLU A 200 -31.76 -1.41 -3.90
N THR A 201 -32.12 -2.37 -3.06
CA THR A 201 -32.86 -3.56 -3.51
C THR A 201 -34.22 -3.18 -4.05
N TYR A 202 -35.00 -2.34 -3.32
CA TYR A 202 -36.31 -1.88 -3.79
C TYR A 202 -36.19 -1.01 -5.05
N ALA A 203 -35.18 -0.17 -5.14
CA ALA A 203 -34.98 0.69 -6.31
C ALA A 203 -34.76 -0.08 -7.63
N ASN A 204 -34.30 -1.32 -7.56
CA ASN A 204 -34.15 -2.17 -8.75
C ASN A 204 -35.47 -2.84 -9.22
N VAL A 205 -36.48 -2.92 -8.36
CA VAL A 205 -37.72 -3.71 -8.64
C VAL A 205 -38.48 -3.14 -9.80
N SER A 206 -38.72 -1.83 -9.87
CA SER A 206 -39.48 -1.18 -10.93
C SER A 206 -38.88 -1.43 -12.31
N GLN A 207 -37.58 -1.35 -12.45
CA GLN A 207 -36.86 -1.60 -13.70
C GLN A 207 -36.99 -3.06 -14.16
N ILE A 208 -36.92 -4.00 -13.23
CA ILE A 208 -37.10 -5.43 -13.54
C ILE A 208 -38.49 -5.68 -14.09
N LEU A 209 -39.56 -5.15 -13.48
CA LEU A 209 -40.93 -5.35 -13.95
C LEU A 209 -41.19 -4.65 -15.29
N LEU A 210 -40.59 -3.49 -15.54
CA LEU A 210 -40.82 -2.74 -16.78
C LEU A 210 -40.06 -3.35 -17.96
N GLN A 211 -38.77 -3.71 -17.75
CA GLN A 211 -37.90 -4.15 -18.84
C GLN A 211 -37.84 -5.70 -18.96
N GLY A 212 -38.31 -6.42 -17.95
CA GLY A 212 -38.28 -7.88 -17.88
C GLY A 212 -37.06 -8.43 -17.15
N SER A 213 -37.21 -9.61 -16.54
CA SER A 213 -36.17 -10.35 -15.83
C SER A 213 -34.92 -10.60 -16.67
N SER A 214 -35.11 -10.88 -17.97
CA SER A 214 -34.02 -11.15 -18.91
C SER A 214 -33.10 -9.94 -19.14
N PHE A 215 -33.64 -8.72 -19.12
CA PHE A 215 -32.83 -7.50 -19.22
C PHE A 215 -31.85 -7.37 -18.03
N PHE A 216 -32.40 -7.53 -16.83
CA PHE A 216 -31.57 -7.40 -15.60
C PHE A 216 -30.59 -8.55 -15.47
N SER A 217 -30.98 -9.78 -15.77
CA SER A 217 -30.12 -10.96 -15.66
C SER A 217 -29.02 -11.02 -16.73
N ALA A 218 -29.13 -10.25 -17.81
CA ALA A 218 -28.06 -10.11 -18.80
C ALA A 218 -26.87 -9.29 -18.30
N ILE A 219 -27.03 -8.51 -17.24
CA ILE A 219 -25.98 -7.70 -16.62
C ILE A 219 -25.37 -8.48 -15.45
N GLY A 220 -24.06 -8.40 -15.27
CA GLY A 220 -23.36 -9.02 -14.14
C GLY A 220 -22.75 -10.38 -14.45
N THR A 221 -22.48 -11.16 -13.39
CA THR A 221 -21.92 -12.50 -13.47
C THR A 221 -23.02 -13.57 -13.46
N ASP A 222 -22.67 -14.85 -13.61
CA ASP A 222 -23.63 -15.95 -13.53
C ASP A 222 -24.28 -16.06 -12.15
N SER A 223 -23.54 -15.74 -11.09
CA SER A 223 -23.97 -15.84 -9.69
C SER A 223 -24.51 -14.54 -9.10
N SER A 224 -24.18 -13.40 -9.70
CA SER A 224 -24.53 -12.06 -9.18
C SER A 224 -24.99 -11.17 -10.34
N LYS A 225 -26.30 -10.99 -10.45
CA LYS A 225 -26.95 -10.27 -11.55
C LYS A 225 -27.15 -8.78 -11.24
N GLY A 226 -27.28 -7.99 -12.34
CA GLY A 226 -27.55 -6.56 -12.29
C GLY A 226 -26.32 -5.73 -11.98
N THR A 227 -26.56 -4.54 -11.49
CA THR A 227 -25.54 -3.57 -11.08
C THR A 227 -25.42 -3.48 -9.56
N LYS A 228 -24.38 -2.81 -9.10
CA LYS A 228 -24.16 -2.46 -7.69
C LYS A 228 -23.60 -1.06 -7.59
N VAL A 229 -24.15 -0.29 -6.67
CA VAL A 229 -23.59 1.01 -6.31
C VAL A 229 -22.50 0.83 -5.24
N PHE A 230 -21.31 1.40 -5.48
CA PHE A 230 -20.23 1.47 -4.50
C PHE A 230 -19.99 2.91 -4.06
N ALA A 231 -19.78 3.11 -2.75
CA ALA A 231 -19.28 4.34 -2.20
C ALA A 231 -17.76 4.27 -2.10
N LEU A 232 -17.08 4.99 -2.99
CA LEU A 232 -15.62 5.07 -3.05
C LEU A 232 -15.12 6.14 -2.09
N THR A 233 -14.31 5.74 -1.12
CA THR A 233 -13.74 6.63 -0.09
C THR A 233 -12.29 6.27 0.22
N GLY A 234 -11.63 7.09 1.05
CA GLY A 234 -10.25 6.88 1.44
C GLY A 234 -9.25 7.53 0.49
N LYS A 235 -8.19 6.82 0.14
CA LYS A 235 -7.05 7.32 -0.64
C LYS A 235 -7.26 7.12 -2.14
N LEU A 236 -8.15 7.93 -2.72
CA LEU A 236 -8.48 7.95 -4.15
C LEU A 236 -8.49 9.36 -4.70
N ASN A 237 -8.15 9.51 -5.98
CA ASN A 237 -8.27 10.79 -6.68
C ASN A 237 -9.75 11.19 -6.87
N ASN A 238 -10.62 10.23 -7.20
CA ASN A 238 -12.05 10.46 -7.38
C ASN A 238 -12.82 9.68 -6.31
N ILE A 239 -13.37 10.39 -5.34
CA ILE A 239 -14.26 9.85 -4.30
C ILE A 239 -15.72 10.12 -4.68
N GLY A 240 -16.63 9.26 -4.26
CA GLY A 240 -18.05 9.42 -4.55
C GLY A 240 -18.77 8.09 -4.77
N LEU A 241 -19.95 8.15 -5.40
CA LEU A 241 -20.72 6.96 -5.77
C LEU A 241 -20.41 6.55 -7.21
N VAL A 242 -20.31 5.25 -7.40
CA VAL A 242 -20.19 4.64 -8.72
C VAL A 242 -21.13 3.46 -8.84
N GLU A 243 -21.89 3.39 -9.92
CA GLU A 243 -22.69 2.22 -10.27
C GLU A 243 -21.94 1.44 -11.36
N VAL A 244 -21.69 0.16 -11.10
CA VAL A 244 -21.01 -0.75 -12.03
C VAL A 244 -21.76 -2.06 -12.17
N PRO A 245 -21.62 -2.77 -13.30
CA PRO A 245 -22.07 -4.16 -13.42
C PRO A 245 -21.44 -5.02 -12.31
N MET A 246 -22.22 -5.92 -11.73
CA MET A 246 -21.67 -6.95 -10.86
C MET A 246 -20.57 -7.72 -11.60
N GLY A 247 -19.44 -7.96 -10.95
CA GLY A 247 -18.29 -8.62 -11.59
C GLY A 247 -17.26 -7.67 -12.22
N THR A 248 -17.42 -6.34 -12.10
CA THR A 248 -16.33 -5.40 -12.38
C THR A 248 -15.18 -5.67 -11.42
N SER A 249 -13.91 -5.66 -11.87
CA SER A 249 -12.81 -5.95 -10.98
C SER A 249 -12.57 -4.82 -9.96
N ILE A 250 -12.05 -5.16 -8.78
CA ILE A 250 -11.65 -4.16 -7.77
C ILE A 250 -10.67 -3.16 -8.37
N GLY A 251 -9.72 -3.63 -9.18
CA GLY A 251 -8.71 -2.78 -9.82
C GLY A 251 -9.31 -1.77 -10.80
N ASP A 252 -10.28 -2.17 -11.63
CA ASP A 252 -10.94 -1.24 -12.56
C ASP A 252 -11.72 -0.16 -11.79
N ILE A 253 -12.38 -0.54 -10.68
CA ILE A 253 -13.09 0.43 -9.84
C ILE A 253 -12.10 1.41 -9.21
N VAL A 254 -11.00 0.93 -8.63
CA VAL A 254 -10.02 1.76 -7.92
C VAL A 254 -9.23 2.66 -8.88
N PHE A 255 -8.74 2.11 -9.99
CA PHE A 255 -7.80 2.83 -10.84
C PHE A 255 -8.46 3.51 -12.04
N ASP A 256 -9.38 2.84 -12.73
CA ASP A 256 -9.97 3.40 -13.95
C ASP A 256 -11.11 4.37 -13.62
N ILE A 257 -11.90 4.08 -12.60
CA ILE A 257 -13.00 4.94 -12.17
C ILE A 257 -12.58 5.88 -11.05
N GLY A 258 -11.97 5.33 -9.98
CA GLY A 258 -11.48 6.09 -8.84
C GLY A 258 -10.23 6.93 -9.13
N GLY A 259 -9.63 6.79 -10.32
CA GLY A 259 -8.47 7.57 -10.75
C GLY A 259 -7.16 7.19 -10.05
N GLY A 260 -7.14 6.06 -9.33
CA GLY A 260 -5.96 5.56 -8.60
C GLY A 260 -5.64 6.34 -7.33
N ILE A 261 -4.47 6.06 -6.78
CA ILE A 261 -3.99 6.62 -5.52
C ILE A 261 -3.39 8.01 -5.76
N PRO A 262 -3.71 9.02 -4.91
CA PRO A 262 -3.12 10.35 -5.02
C PRO A 262 -1.59 10.36 -4.87
N ASP A 263 -0.95 11.39 -5.39
CA ASP A 263 0.47 11.69 -5.22
C ASP A 263 1.42 10.59 -5.70
N GLY A 264 0.95 9.70 -6.58
CA GLY A 264 1.76 8.59 -7.10
C GLY A 264 2.10 7.51 -6.07
N LYS A 265 1.44 7.51 -4.91
CA LYS A 265 1.63 6.49 -3.88
C LYS A 265 1.13 5.13 -4.31
N ALA A 266 1.67 4.09 -3.68
CA ALA A 266 1.26 2.72 -3.97
C ALA A 266 -0.09 2.38 -3.31
N PHE A 267 -0.91 1.62 -4.02
CA PHE A 267 -2.09 0.97 -3.44
C PHE A 267 -1.64 -0.09 -2.43
N LYS A 268 -2.22 -0.07 -1.24
CA LYS A 268 -1.95 -1.04 -0.19
C LYS A 268 -3.08 -2.04 -0.01
N ALA A 269 -4.29 -1.55 0.22
CA ALA A 269 -5.46 -2.37 0.47
C ALA A 269 -6.76 -1.65 0.16
N VAL A 270 -7.82 -2.43 0.06
CA VAL A 270 -9.20 -1.93 0.07
C VAL A 270 -10.00 -2.66 1.15
N GLN A 271 -10.69 -1.91 2.00
CA GLN A 271 -11.71 -2.45 2.89
C GLN A 271 -13.03 -2.54 2.14
N LEU A 272 -13.62 -3.73 2.08
CA LEU A 272 -14.91 -4.00 1.46
C LEU A 272 -15.92 -4.47 2.52
N GLY A 273 -17.15 -3.99 2.40
CA GLY A 273 -18.25 -4.43 3.25
C GLY A 273 -18.38 -3.67 4.57
N GLY A 274 -17.89 -2.43 4.62
CA GLY A 274 -17.98 -1.58 5.81
C GLY A 274 -17.06 -2.02 6.94
N PRO A 275 -17.28 -1.53 8.19
CA PRO A 275 -16.38 -1.77 9.33
C PRO A 275 -16.24 -3.24 9.73
N SER A 276 -17.23 -4.05 9.42
CA SER A 276 -17.23 -5.50 9.69
C SER A 276 -16.89 -6.36 8.48
N GLY A 277 -16.41 -5.72 7.40
CA GLY A 277 -15.94 -6.38 6.18
C GLY A 277 -14.51 -6.88 6.28
N GLY A 278 -13.80 -6.94 5.15
CA GLY A 278 -12.41 -7.41 5.13
C GLY A 278 -11.49 -6.52 4.31
N CYS A 279 -10.22 -6.49 4.70
CA CYS A 279 -9.15 -5.78 3.99
C CYS A 279 -8.50 -6.70 2.97
N LEU A 280 -8.50 -6.31 1.71
CA LEU A 280 -7.91 -7.06 0.59
C LEU A 280 -6.68 -6.33 0.04
N PRO A 281 -5.52 -6.99 -0.06
CA PRO A 281 -4.28 -6.41 -0.59
C PRO A 281 -4.28 -6.33 -2.13
N ALA A 282 -3.20 -5.79 -2.67
CA ALA A 282 -2.99 -5.61 -4.10
C ALA A 282 -3.14 -6.88 -4.96
N GLU A 283 -2.83 -8.06 -4.40
CA GLU A 283 -3.01 -9.34 -5.11
C GLU A 283 -4.48 -9.66 -5.45
N HIS A 284 -5.43 -8.96 -4.82
CA HIS A 284 -6.86 -9.07 -5.06
C HIS A 284 -7.43 -8.01 -6.01
N LEU A 285 -6.62 -7.16 -6.63
CA LEU A 285 -7.11 -6.14 -7.57
C LEU A 285 -7.88 -6.74 -8.76
N ASN A 286 -7.52 -7.95 -9.17
CA ASN A 286 -8.24 -8.66 -10.25
C ASN A 286 -9.48 -9.44 -9.75
N THR A 287 -9.78 -9.40 -8.45
CA THR A 287 -10.97 -10.07 -7.90
C THR A 287 -12.22 -9.34 -8.37
N LEU A 288 -13.17 -10.11 -8.87
CA LEU A 288 -14.44 -9.59 -9.33
C LEU A 288 -15.32 -9.17 -8.15
N THR A 289 -16.05 -8.07 -8.31
CA THR A 289 -17.02 -7.60 -7.31
C THR A 289 -18.31 -8.41 -7.44
N ASP A 290 -18.23 -9.69 -7.07
CA ASP A 290 -19.39 -10.54 -6.87
C ASP A 290 -19.37 -11.18 -5.46
N TYR A 291 -20.51 -11.67 -5.00
CA TYR A 291 -20.64 -12.12 -3.61
C TYR A 291 -19.71 -13.26 -3.28
N GLU A 292 -19.60 -14.25 -4.17
CA GLU A 292 -18.81 -15.46 -3.96
C GLU A 292 -17.31 -15.19 -4.03
N ALA A 293 -16.86 -14.38 -5.00
CA ALA A 293 -15.44 -14.04 -5.17
C ALA A 293 -14.90 -13.24 -3.98
N ILE A 294 -15.68 -12.25 -3.51
CA ILE A 294 -15.29 -11.42 -2.36
C ILE A 294 -15.25 -12.25 -1.06
N ILE A 295 -16.25 -13.14 -0.84
CA ILE A 295 -16.26 -14.01 0.34
C ILE A 295 -15.06 -14.96 0.32
N LYS A 296 -14.72 -15.52 -0.84
CA LYS A 296 -13.54 -16.39 -1.00
C LYS A 296 -12.22 -15.64 -0.70
N ALA A 297 -12.15 -14.36 -1.03
CA ALA A 297 -11.00 -13.51 -0.70
C ALA A 297 -10.93 -13.15 0.80
N GLY A 298 -11.97 -13.39 1.59
CA GLY A 298 -12.01 -13.10 3.03
C GLY A 298 -12.61 -11.75 3.41
N ALA A 299 -13.36 -11.16 2.49
CA ALA A 299 -14.16 -9.95 2.72
C ALA A 299 -15.65 -10.23 2.50
N ILE A 300 -16.49 -9.22 2.62
CA ILE A 300 -17.91 -9.30 2.30
C ILE A 300 -18.30 -8.13 1.37
N MET A 301 -19.36 -8.29 0.59
CA MET A 301 -19.86 -7.21 -0.27
C MET A 301 -20.35 -6.02 0.58
N GLY A 302 -21.04 -6.31 1.68
CA GLY A 302 -21.69 -5.30 2.49
C GLY A 302 -22.71 -4.49 1.70
N SER A 303 -22.97 -3.29 2.16
CA SER A 303 -23.82 -2.32 1.46
C SER A 303 -23.15 -1.75 0.19
N GLY A 304 -21.84 -1.91 0.02
CA GLY A 304 -21.06 -1.39 -1.09
C GLY A 304 -20.05 -0.31 -0.67
N GLY A 305 -19.78 -0.16 0.62
CA GLY A 305 -18.68 0.68 1.10
C GLY A 305 -17.33 0.14 0.65
N MET A 306 -16.51 1.00 0.05
CA MET A 306 -15.16 0.69 -0.45
C MET A 306 -14.19 1.75 0.04
N ILE A 307 -13.36 1.40 1.04
CA ILE A 307 -12.37 2.32 1.62
C ILE A 307 -11.00 1.92 1.11
N VAL A 308 -10.41 2.75 0.26
CA VAL A 308 -9.10 2.51 -0.35
C VAL A 308 -7.98 3.08 0.52
N MET A 309 -6.89 2.33 0.65
CA MET A 309 -5.75 2.61 1.51
C MET A 309 -4.46 2.61 0.70
N ASP A 310 -3.59 3.54 1.00
CA ASP A 310 -2.26 3.69 0.42
C ASP A 310 -1.16 3.09 1.32
N GLU A 311 0.08 3.17 0.87
CA GLU A 311 1.26 2.71 1.60
C GLU A 311 1.50 3.41 2.95
N ASP A 312 0.87 4.57 3.17
CA ASP A 312 0.93 5.32 4.42
C ASP A 312 -0.12 4.89 5.45
N THR A 313 -0.88 3.84 5.17
CA THR A 313 -1.88 3.29 6.06
C THR A 313 -1.32 2.13 6.87
N CYS A 314 -1.43 2.16 8.19
CA CYS A 314 -1.07 1.05 9.07
C CYS A 314 -2.23 0.06 9.17
N MET A 315 -2.01 -1.20 8.79
CA MET A 315 -3.07 -2.20 8.80
C MET A 315 -3.44 -2.69 10.20
N VAL A 316 -2.51 -2.59 11.16
CA VAL A 316 -2.78 -2.88 12.58
C VAL A 316 -3.69 -1.80 13.19
N ASP A 317 -3.41 -0.53 12.91
CA ASP A 317 -4.24 0.59 13.37
C ASP A 317 -5.62 0.60 12.69
N MET A 318 -5.69 0.24 11.40
CA MET A 318 -6.98 0.08 10.72
C MET A 318 -7.82 -1.06 11.32
N ALA A 319 -7.20 -2.19 11.65
CA ALA A 319 -7.88 -3.27 12.36
C ALA A 319 -8.39 -2.81 13.73
N ARG A 320 -7.58 -2.03 14.47
CA ARG A 320 -7.98 -1.40 15.74
C ARG A 320 -9.17 -0.45 15.55
N TYR A 321 -9.11 0.41 14.54
CA TYR A 321 -10.17 1.38 14.25
C TYR A 321 -11.51 0.70 13.94
N PHE A 322 -11.50 -0.32 13.08
CA PHE A 322 -12.74 -1.05 12.77
C PHE A 322 -13.24 -1.88 13.96
N MET A 323 -12.34 -2.43 14.77
CA MET A 323 -12.73 -3.15 15.97
C MET A 323 -13.33 -2.23 17.03
N ASP A 324 -12.79 -1.03 17.19
CA ASP A 324 -13.29 0.03 18.06
C ASP A 324 -14.74 0.39 17.69
N PHE A 325 -14.98 0.66 16.41
CA PHE A 325 -16.34 0.88 15.89
C PHE A 325 -17.28 -0.31 16.17
N CYS A 326 -16.87 -1.53 15.89
CA CYS A 326 -17.71 -2.71 16.10
C CYS A 326 -18.01 -2.95 17.60
N GLN A 327 -17.07 -2.62 18.47
CA GLN A 327 -17.23 -2.71 19.92
C GLN A 327 -18.24 -1.67 20.42
N ASP A 328 -18.14 -0.43 19.98
CA ASP A 328 -19.05 0.66 20.35
C ASP A 328 -20.47 0.40 19.87
N GLU A 329 -20.63 -0.17 18.67
CA GLU A 329 -21.92 -0.50 18.06
C GLU A 329 -22.52 -1.84 18.54
N SER A 330 -21.84 -2.55 19.42
CA SER A 330 -22.36 -3.80 19.99
C SER A 330 -23.58 -3.54 20.88
N CYS A 331 -24.70 -4.23 20.60
CA CYS A 331 -25.88 -4.13 21.44
C CYS A 331 -25.70 -4.71 22.87
N GLY A 332 -24.58 -5.42 23.13
CA GLY A 332 -24.25 -6.00 24.42
C GLY A 332 -25.03 -7.27 24.80
N LYS A 333 -25.89 -7.83 23.93
CA LYS A 333 -26.76 -8.96 24.25
C LYS A 333 -25.99 -10.27 24.44
N CYS A 334 -25.14 -10.65 23.48
CA CYS A 334 -24.37 -11.89 23.58
C CYS A 334 -22.95 -11.67 24.10
N THR A 335 -22.47 -12.58 24.97
CA THR A 335 -21.15 -12.47 25.60
C THR A 335 -20.01 -12.50 24.59
N ALA A 336 -20.12 -13.34 23.57
CA ALA A 336 -19.10 -13.48 22.52
C ALA A 336 -18.80 -12.14 21.85
N CYS A 337 -19.81 -11.38 21.42
CA CYS A 337 -19.64 -10.06 20.85
C CYS A 337 -19.21 -9.05 21.93
N ARG A 338 -20.00 -8.86 23.00
CA ARG A 338 -19.75 -7.81 24.03
C ARG A 338 -18.36 -7.88 24.65
N VAL A 339 -17.93 -9.06 25.08
CA VAL A 339 -16.64 -9.26 25.74
C VAL A 339 -15.53 -9.50 24.73
N GLY A 340 -15.81 -10.27 23.70
CA GLY A 340 -14.80 -10.68 22.72
C GLY A 340 -14.28 -9.50 21.91
N THR A 341 -15.16 -8.63 21.39
CA THR A 341 -14.72 -7.43 20.65
C THR A 341 -13.90 -6.49 21.51
N GLN A 342 -14.30 -6.30 22.76
CA GLN A 342 -13.53 -5.50 23.71
C GLN A 342 -12.12 -6.09 23.93
N ARG A 343 -12.00 -7.38 24.13
CA ARG A 343 -10.68 -8.03 24.32
C ARG A 343 -9.81 -7.94 23.09
N MET A 344 -10.37 -8.12 21.90
CA MET A 344 -9.63 -7.93 20.66
C MET A 344 -9.13 -6.48 20.53
N LEU A 345 -9.99 -5.50 20.86
CA LEU A 345 -9.63 -4.08 20.84
C LEU A 345 -8.47 -3.76 21.80
N GLU A 346 -8.53 -4.27 23.03
CA GLU A 346 -7.46 -4.09 24.04
C GLU A 346 -6.11 -4.65 23.55
N ILE A 347 -6.12 -5.81 22.89
CA ILE A 347 -4.91 -6.39 22.31
C ILE A 347 -4.37 -5.52 21.17
N LEU A 348 -5.21 -5.08 20.24
CA LEU A 348 -4.81 -4.22 19.14
C LEU A 348 -4.26 -2.88 19.63
N GLN A 349 -4.89 -2.28 20.64
CA GLN A 349 -4.41 -1.05 21.28
C GLN A 349 -3.01 -1.21 21.88
N ARG A 350 -2.76 -2.31 22.62
CA ARG A 350 -1.41 -2.54 23.18
C ARG A 350 -0.37 -2.81 22.10
N ILE A 351 -0.73 -3.49 21.00
CA ILE A 351 0.19 -3.67 19.86
C ILE A 351 0.56 -2.31 19.25
N CYS A 352 -0.43 -1.43 19.01
CA CYS A 352 -0.19 -0.08 18.47
C CYS A 352 0.63 0.81 19.42
N ARG A 353 0.61 0.53 20.74
CA ARG A 353 1.41 1.23 21.76
C ARG A 353 2.82 0.64 21.96
N GLY A 354 3.18 -0.42 21.23
CA GLY A 354 4.46 -1.10 21.40
C GLY A 354 4.53 -2.06 22.59
N GLU A 355 3.43 -2.34 23.23
CA GLU A 355 3.28 -3.25 24.36
C GLU A 355 2.80 -4.65 23.93
N GLY A 356 2.74 -4.90 22.63
CA GLY A 356 2.32 -6.18 22.05
C GLY A 356 3.21 -7.33 22.48
N LEU A 357 2.59 -8.49 22.74
CA LEU A 357 3.23 -9.72 23.18
C LEU A 357 3.33 -10.72 22.02
N PRO A 358 4.31 -11.63 22.01
CA PRO A 358 4.46 -12.64 20.96
C PRO A 358 3.22 -13.50 20.71
N GLU A 359 2.43 -13.79 21.75
CA GLU A 359 1.20 -14.57 21.69
C GLU A 359 -0.02 -13.82 21.16
N ASP A 360 0.04 -12.50 21.00
CA ASP A 360 -1.11 -11.67 20.68
C ASP A 360 -1.74 -11.98 19.32
N THR A 361 -0.94 -12.29 18.33
CA THR A 361 -1.43 -12.66 16.99
C THR A 361 -2.23 -13.96 17.00
N ALA A 362 -1.76 -14.95 17.73
CA ALA A 362 -2.48 -16.21 17.92
C ALA A 362 -3.78 -16.01 18.70
N LEU A 363 -3.73 -15.22 19.79
CA LEU A 363 -4.89 -14.92 20.61
C LEU A 363 -5.96 -14.10 19.84
N LEU A 364 -5.56 -13.13 19.03
CA LEU A 364 -6.48 -12.39 18.15
C LEU A 364 -7.20 -13.30 17.18
N LYS A 365 -6.48 -14.27 16.61
CA LYS A 365 -7.06 -15.25 15.69
C LYS A 365 -8.09 -16.13 16.41
N ASP A 366 -7.74 -16.72 17.54
CA ASP A 366 -8.61 -17.61 18.31
C ASP A 366 -9.87 -16.89 18.81
N LEU A 367 -9.72 -15.67 19.32
CA LEU A 367 -10.84 -14.83 19.72
C LEU A 367 -11.74 -14.48 18.53
N GLY A 368 -11.15 -14.10 17.39
CA GLY A 368 -11.89 -13.77 16.19
C GLY A 368 -12.72 -14.92 15.66
N GLU A 369 -12.15 -16.11 15.57
CA GLU A 369 -12.87 -17.33 15.17
C GLU A 369 -13.97 -17.68 16.18
N THR A 370 -13.69 -17.60 17.47
CA THR A 370 -14.69 -17.85 18.53
C THR A 370 -15.87 -16.89 18.45
N ILE A 371 -15.63 -15.59 18.25
CA ILE A 371 -16.69 -14.58 18.13
C ILE A 371 -17.54 -14.84 16.89
N LYS A 372 -16.89 -15.13 15.76
CA LYS A 372 -17.54 -15.43 14.49
C LYS A 372 -18.51 -16.59 14.60
N ASP A 373 -18.13 -17.67 15.28
CA ASP A 373 -18.90 -18.91 15.38
C ASP A 373 -20.00 -18.85 16.45
N SER A 374 -19.85 -17.99 17.48
CA SER A 374 -20.73 -18.00 18.64
C SER A 374 -21.57 -16.74 18.81
N ALA A 375 -21.35 -15.68 18.02
CA ALA A 375 -22.17 -14.47 18.10
C ALA A 375 -23.57 -14.67 17.53
N LEU A 376 -24.55 -14.00 18.16
CA LEU A 376 -25.97 -14.19 17.86
C LEU A 376 -26.41 -13.63 16.50
N CYS A 377 -25.82 -12.54 16.04
CA CYS A 377 -26.25 -11.81 14.84
C CYS A 377 -25.08 -11.50 13.90
N GLY A 378 -25.41 -11.02 12.69
CA GLY A 378 -24.43 -10.68 11.66
C GLY A 378 -23.36 -9.71 12.10
N LEU A 379 -23.70 -8.68 12.90
CA LEU A 379 -22.71 -7.73 13.43
C LEU A 379 -21.61 -8.45 14.20
N GLY A 380 -21.96 -9.27 15.19
CA GLY A 380 -20.97 -9.99 15.96
C GLY A 380 -20.21 -11.04 15.15
N GLN A 381 -20.90 -11.73 14.22
CA GLN A 381 -20.27 -12.76 13.37
C GLN A 381 -19.26 -12.16 12.38
N THR A 382 -19.41 -10.92 11.98
CA THR A 382 -18.54 -10.27 11.00
C THR A 382 -17.55 -9.28 11.64
N ALA A 383 -17.79 -8.80 12.85
CA ALA A 383 -16.91 -7.87 13.56
C ALA A 383 -15.41 -8.25 13.56
N PRO A 384 -15.02 -9.54 13.69
CA PRO A 384 -13.60 -9.93 13.64
C PRO A 384 -12.97 -9.91 12.24
N ASN A 385 -13.74 -9.83 11.15
CA ASN A 385 -13.22 -9.97 9.79
C ASN A 385 -12.07 -9.00 9.44
N PRO A 386 -12.12 -7.70 9.80
CA PRO A 386 -11.01 -6.79 9.55
C PRO A 386 -9.70 -7.26 10.21
N VAL A 387 -9.78 -7.77 11.44
CA VAL A 387 -8.62 -8.28 12.17
C VAL A 387 -8.12 -9.57 11.54
N LEU A 388 -9.01 -10.53 11.24
CA LEU A 388 -8.65 -11.80 10.63
C LEU A 388 -8.05 -11.63 9.22
N SER A 389 -8.60 -10.70 8.42
CA SER A 389 -8.06 -10.42 7.08
C SER A 389 -6.72 -9.69 7.15
N THR A 390 -6.53 -8.73 8.06
CA THR A 390 -5.24 -8.06 8.23
C THR A 390 -4.18 -8.99 8.79
N LEU A 391 -4.50 -9.87 9.72
CA LEU A 391 -3.60 -10.94 10.18
C LEU A 391 -3.21 -11.90 9.05
N ARG A 392 -4.14 -12.22 8.16
CA ARG A 392 -3.90 -13.12 7.01
C ARG A 392 -2.96 -12.50 5.98
N TYR A 393 -3.16 -11.23 5.64
CA TYR A 393 -2.49 -10.60 4.50
C TYR A 393 -1.35 -9.66 4.89
N PHE A 394 -1.32 -9.19 6.13
CA PHE A 394 -0.38 -8.20 6.63
C PHE A 394 0.25 -8.63 7.97
N SER A 395 0.47 -9.93 8.16
CA SER A 395 1.08 -10.49 9.39
C SER A 395 2.43 -9.86 9.72
N ASN A 396 3.20 -9.50 8.68
CA ASN A 396 4.48 -8.82 8.83
C ASN A 396 4.35 -7.47 9.57
N GLU A 397 3.27 -6.71 9.38
CA GLU A 397 3.07 -5.46 10.10
C GLU A 397 2.80 -5.71 11.60
N TYR A 398 2.08 -6.77 11.95
CA TYR A 398 1.91 -7.18 13.34
C TYR A 398 3.24 -7.59 13.98
N GLU A 399 4.05 -8.37 13.26
CA GLU A 399 5.38 -8.77 13.70
C GLU A 399 6.30 -7.56 13.90
N ASP A 400 6.29 -6.61 12.97
CA ASP A 400 7.08 -5.39 13.09
C ASP A 400 6.66 -4.56 14.31
N HIS A 401 5.36 -4.42 14.59
CA HIS A 401 4.86 -3.72 15.78
C HIS A 401 5.24 -4.45 17.07
N ILE A 402 5.16 -5.78 17.12
CA ILE A 402 5.41 -6.59 18.31
C ILE A 402 6.90 -6.71 18.60
N TYR A 403 7.71 -7.10 17.60
CA TYR A 403 9.11 -7.45 17.82
C TYR A 403 10.07 -6.28 17.58
N LYS A 404 9.82 -5.48 16.52
CA LYS A 404 10.72 -4.38 16.14
C LYS A 404 10.27 -3.03 16.69
N LYS A 405 9.09 -2.95 17.30
CA LYS A 405 8.46 -1.69 17.74
C LYS A 405 8.42 -0.66 16.60
N HIS A 406 8.09 -1.14 15.39
CA HIS A 406 8.14 -0.36 14.18
C HIS A 406 6.80 -0.37 13.44
N CYS A 407 6.34 0.83 13.04
CA CYS A 407 5.16 1.06 12.21
C CYS A 407 5.60 1.66 10.86
N SER A 408 5.64 0.87 9.80
CA SER A 408 6.10 1.32 8.48
C SER A 408 5.33 2.52 7.91
N ALA A 409 4.05 2.65 8.30
CA ALA A 409 3.21 3.78 7.95
C ALA A 409 3.50 5.05 8.77
N ALA A 410 4.22 4.93 9.89
CA ALA A 410 4.47 6.00 10.86
C ALA A 410 3.18 6.66 11.40
N VAL A 411 2.16 5.85 11.66
CA VAL A 411 0.84 6.25 12.21
C VAL A 411 0.78 6.02 13.73
N CYS A 412 1.30 4.89 14.21
CA CYS A 412 1.26 4.50 15.62
C CYS A 412 2.27 5.34 16.42
N SER A 413 1.84 6.51 16.88
CA SER A 413 2.72 7.55 17.47
C SER A 413 3.49 7.08 18.71
N ASP A 414 2.99 6.10 19.45
CA ASP A 414 3.65 5.61 20.66
C ASP A 414 4.91 4.76 20.36
N LEU A 415 5.09 4.35 19.10
CA LEU A 415 6.26 3.59 18.65
C LEU A 415 7.46 4.47 18.27
N PHE A 416 7.30 5.79 18.19
CA PHE A 416 8.36 6.67 17.71
C PHE A 416 8.29 8.09 18.31
N THR A 417 9.43 8.78 18.26
CA THR A 417 9.53 10.18 18.68
C THR A 417 9.15 11.14 17.57
N SER A 418 9.53 10.84 16.33
CA SER A 418 9.14 11.63 15.14
C SER A 418 8.97 10.74 13.90
N PRO A 419 8.02 11.03 12.99
CA PRO A 419 7.78 10.21 11.80
C PRO A 419 9.00 10.12 10.87
N CYS A 420 9.75 11.20 10.68
CA CYS A 420 10.95 11.22 9.83
C CYS A 420 12.08 10.34 10.39
N GLN A 421 12.30 10.33 11.71
CA GLN A 421 13.26 9.46 12.37
C GLN A 421 12.82 8.00 12.26
N HIS A 422 11.55 7.74 12.47
CA HIS A 422 10.96 6.40 12.40
C HIS A 422 11.02 5.79 10.99
N ALA A 423 10.79 6.61 9.96
CA ALA A 423 10.88 6.18 8.57
C ALA A 423 12.32 5.97 8.07
N CYS A 424 13.31 6.46 8.81
CA CYS A 424 14.70 6.22 8.48
C CYS A 424 15.10 4.79 8.92
N PRO A 425 15.55 3.89 8.01
CA PRO A 425 15.99 2.56 8.42
C PRO A 425 17.05 2.58 9.53
N LEU A 426 17.89 3.61 9.55
CA LEU A 426 18.93 3.79 10.58
C LEU A 426 18.42 4.43 11.88
N GLY A 427 17.17 4.89 11.94
CA GLY A 427 16.63 5.59 13.11
C GLY A 427 17.38 6.90 13.44
N MET A 428 17.91 7.61 12.43
CA MET A 428 18.70 8.82 12.64
C MET A 428 17.94 9.90 13.41
N GLU A 429 18.58 10.57 14.35
CA GLU A 429 18.03 11.66 15.16
C GLU A 429 17.77 12.92 14.31
N ILE A 430 16.84 12.82 13.33
CA ILE A 430 16.63 13.85 12.30
C ILE A 430 16.24 15.21 12.90
N PRO A 431 15.24 15.31 13.80
CA PRO A 431 14.90 16.59 14.41
C PRO A 431 16.07 17.23 15.15
N SER A 432 16.94 16.42 15.77
CA SER A 432 18.08 16.89 16.55
C SER A 432 19.14 17.58 15.67
N TYR A 433 19.61 16.92 14.62
CA TYR A 433 20.62 17.56 13.77
C TYR A 433 20.06 18.73 12.96
N ILE A 434 18.76 18.73 12.62
CA ILE A 434 18.12 19.87 11.96
C ILE A 434 18.03 21.08 12.91
N ALA A 435 17.69 20.86 14.17
CA ALA A 435 17.68 21.91 15.19
C ALA A 435 19.07 22.54 15.37
N LEU A 436 20.12 21.70 15.34
CA LEU A 436 21.50 22.18 15.39
C LEU A 436 21.90 22.98 14.14
N VAL A 437 21.43 22.62 12.95
CA VAL A 437 21.64 23.44 11.73
C VAL A 437 20.94 24.79 11.87
N ARG A 438 19.68 24.84 12.32
CA ARG A 438 18.96 26.09 12.59
C ARG A 438 19.74 26.98 13.54
N ALA A 439 20.32 26.40 14.60
CA ALA A 439 21.13 27.11 15.59
C ALA A 439 22.54 27.48 15.10
N GLY A 440 22.97 27.04 13.92
CA GLY A 440 24.35 27.30 13.41
C GLY A 440 25.44 26.41 14.03
N ARG A 441 25.07 25.30 14.69
CA ARG A 441 25.98 24.35 15.37
C ARG A 441 26.28 23.15 14.47
N PHE A 442 26.98 23.37 13.37
CA PHE A 442 27.18 22.37 12.31
C PHE A 442 28.09 21.22 12.75
N ASP A 443 29.11 21.48 13.59
CA ASP A 443 30.00 20.45 14.11
C ASP A 443 29.26 19.47 15.02
N ASP A 444 28.37 19.97 15.88
CA ASP A 444 27.54 19.14 16.73
C ASP A 444 26.49 18.34 15.90
N ALA A 445 25.93 18.97 14.86
CA ALA A 445 25.06 18.28 13.91
C ALA A 445 25.76 17.11 13.21
N TYR A 446 27.04 17.29 12.83
CA TYR A 446 27.85 16.23 12.24
C TYR A 446 28.07 15.07 13.22
N LYS A 447 28.42 15.37 14.49
CA LYS A 447 28.53 14.34 15.52
C LYS A 447 27.26 13.55 15.69
N VAL A 448 26.08 14.20 15.69
CA VAL A 448 24.76 13.53 15.75
C VAL A 448 24.54 12.61 14.55
N LEU A 449 24.90 13.04 13.34
CA LEU A 449 24.82 12.19 12.15
C LEU A 449 25.67 10.91 12.29
N LYS A 450 26.90 11.04 12.76
CA LYS A 450 27.86 9.92 12.90
C LYS A 450 27.46 8.91 13.98
N ARG A 451 26.58 9.25 14.92
CA ARG A 451 26.09 8.29 15.94
C ARG A 451 25.47 7.04 15.32
N THR A 452 24.70 7.23 14.28
CA THR A 452 23.92 6.13 13.67
C THR A 452 24.31 5.83 12.24
N ASN A 453 24.90 6.76 11.51
CA ASN A 453 25.22 6.61 10.09
C ASN A 453 26.74 6.72 9.83
N PRO A 454 27.39 5.64 9.40
CA PRO A 454 28.82 5.71 9.04
C PRO A 454 29.07 6.48 7.73
N PHE A 455 28.07 6.60 6.85
CA PHE A 455 28.13 7.22 5.54
C PHE A 455 27.19 8.44 5.40
N PRO A 456 27.25 9.45 6.30
CA PRO A 456 26.31 10.57 6.24
C PRO A 456 26.48 11.44 4.99
N SER A 457 27.72 11.63 4.48
CA SER A 457 27.98 12.42 3.27
C SER A 457 27.46 11.72 2.02
N VAL A 458 27.63 10.39 1.93
CA VAL A 458 27.04 9.55 0.87
C VAL A 458 25.52 9.64 0.93
N CYS A 459 24.92 9.42 2.10
CA CYS A 459 23.46 9.49 2.28
C CYS A 459 22.89 10.90 2.09
N GLY A 460 23.71 11.94 2.22
CA GLY A 460 23.33 13.31 1.88
C GLY A 460 23.20 13.57 0.38
N ARG A 461 23.72 12.65 -0.46
CA ARG A 461 23.78 12.82 -1.93
C ARG A 461 22.96 11.79 -2.71
N VAL A 462 22.88 10.54 -2.22
CA VAL A 462 22.31 9.44 -3.02
C VAL A 462 21.27 8.58 -2.26
N CYS A 463 20.81 9.04 -1.10
CA CYS A 463 19.75 8.36 -0.35
C CYS A 463 18.40 8.58 -1.03
N GLY A 464 17.56 7.52 -1.08
CA GLY A 464 16.16 7.64 -1.51
C GLY A 464 15.23 8.37 -0.50
N HIS A 465 15.78 8.91 0.59
CA HIS A 465 15.19 9.76 1.63
C HIS A 465 13.75 9.40 2.08
N PRO A 466 13.45 8.16 2.54
CA PRO A 466 12.11 7.78 3.01
C PRO A 466 11.61 8.68 4.15
N CYS A 467 12.53 9.30 4.88
CA CYS A 467 12.23 10.28 5.93
C CYS A 467 11.48 11.53 5.41
N GLN A 468 11.78 11.99 4.20
CA GLN A 468 11.07 13.12 3.58
C GLN A 468 9.64 12.72 3.22
N GLY A 469 9.41 11.51 2.73
CA GLY A 469 8.08 10.99 2.42
C GLY A 469 7.15 10.91 3.64
N LYS A 470 7.69 10.86 4.87
CA LYS A 470 6.91 10.86 6.13
C LYS A 470 7.03 12.17 6.91
N CYS A 471 7.59 13.22 6.32
CA CYS A 471 7.68 14.51 6.97
C CYS A 471 6.31 15.17 7.10
N ARG A 472 5.85 15.45 8.34
CA ARG A 472 4.56 16.10 8.58
C ARG A 472 4.45 17.50 7.98
N ARG A 473 5.58 18.14 7.65
CA ARG A 473 5.57 19.44 6.98
C ARG A 473 4.86 19.38 5.63
N SER A 474 4.88 18.24 4.95
CA SER A 474 4.13 18.02 3.70
C SER A 474 2.61 18.15 3.81
N GLN A 475 2.07 18.17 5.04
CA GLN A 475 0.64 18.43 5.29
C GLN A 475 0.31 19.94 5.24
N LEU A 476 1.31 20.80 5.36
CA LEU A 476 1.16 22.25 5.30
C LEU A 476 1.58 22.80 3.93
N ASP A 477 2.76 22.39 3.48
CA ASP A 477 3.35 22.83 2.20
C ASP A 477 4.19 21.70 1.58
N GLU A 478 5.51 21.76 1.61
CA GLU A 478 6.41 20.73 1.08
C GLU A 478 7.26 20.13 2.20
N ALA A 479 7.60 18.84 2.06
CA ALA A 479 8.48 18.15 2.98
C ALA A 479 9.80 18.90 3.18
N LEU A 480 10.44 18.74 4.33
CA LEU A 480 11.74 19.31 4.58
C LEU A 480 12.83 18.64 3.72
N ALA A 481 13.78 19.41 3.19
CA ALA A 481 14.91 18.91 2.40
C ALA A 481 15.96 18.18 3.27
N ILE A 482 15.54 17.10 3.96
CA ILE A 482 16.33 16.39 4.96
C ILE A 482 17.65 15.85 4.36
N MET A 483 17.61 15.32 3.13
CA MET A 483 18.77 14.80 2.43
C MET A 483 19.83 15.90 2.22
N HIS A 484 19.43 17.05 1.69
CA HIS A 484 20.31 18.16 1.39
C HIS A 484 20.80 18.90 2.63
N LEU A 485 20.01 18.93 3.71
CA LEU A 485 20.49 19.41 5.01
C LEU A 485 21.58 18.50 5.58
N LYS A 486 21.50 17.19 5.34
CA LYS A 486 22.55 16.24 5.70
C LYS A 486 23.82 16.47 4.87
N GLN A 487 23.67 16.67 3.54
CA GLN A 487 24.79 17.08 2.68
C GLN A 487 25.43 18.35 3.21
N PHE A 488 24.64 19.38 3.48
CA PHE A 488 25.12 20.64 4.03
C PHE A 488 25.93 20.45 5.32
N ILE A 489 25.45 19.65 6.27
CA ILE A 489 26.16 19.38 7.53
C ILE A 489 27.54 18.78 7.26
N THR A 490 27.63 17.82 6.35
CA THR A 490 28.90 17.14 6.06
C THR A 490 29.87 17.98 5.23
N ASP A 491 29.38 18.95 4.48
CA ASP A 491 30.19 19.85 3.65
C ASP A 491 30.71 21.07 4.45
N HIS A 492 29.99 21.46 5.53
CA HIS A 492 30.33 22.69 6.31
C HIS A 492 30.73 22.44 7.76
N GLY A 493 30.33 21.29 8.34
CA GLY A 493 30.70 20.91 9.70
C GLY A 493 32.09 20.27 9.74
N THR A 494 32.77 20.45 10.86
CA THR A 494 34.07 19.80 11.12
C THR A 494 33.88 18.30 11.31
N ARG A 495 34.54 17.51 10.47
CA ARG A 495 34.51 16.05 10.55
C ARG A 495 35.04 15.59 11.91
N PRO A 496 34.27 14.77 12.66
CA PRO A 496 34.73 14.21 13.92
C PRO A 496 36.00 13.36 13.73
N ALA A 497 36.94 13.46 14.65
CA ALA A 497 38.11 12.59 14.67
C ALA A 497 37.72 11.13 14.91
N VAL A 498 38.45 10.22 14.30
CA VAL A 498 38.24 8.77 14.45
C VAL A 498 39.38 8.19 15.28
N ASP A 499 39.03 7.46 16.33
CA ASP A 499 40.00 6.79 17.20
C ASP A 499 40.20 5.33 16.75
N LEU A 500 41.41 4.85 16.89
CA LEU A 500 41.75 3.45 16.75
C LEU A 500 41.05 2.65 17.86
N LEU A 501 40.17 1.71 17.50
CA LEU A 501 39.47 0.88 18.46
C LEU A 501 40.31 -0.34 18.88
N PRO A 502 40.37 -0.71 20.17
CA PRO A 502 41.12 -1.87 20.61
C PRO A 502 40.48 -3.19 20.16
N VAL A 503 41.29 -4.22 19.87
CA VAL A 503 40.84 -5.59 19.75
C VAL A 503 40.78 -6.17 21.18
N THR A 504 39.58 -6.56 21.57
CA THR A 504 39.28 -7.14 22.90
C THR A 504 38.73 -8.53 22.86
N ARG A 505 38.49 -9.04 21.65
CA ARG A 505 37.92 -10.36 21.36
C ARG A 505 38.97 -11.21 20.65
N ASN A 506 38.86 -12.52 20.81
CA ASN A 506 39.76 -13.48 20.15
C ASN A 506 39.22 -13.94 18.79
N GLU A 507 37.91 -13.86 18.61
CA GLU A 507 37.23 -14.31 17.38
C GLU A 507 37.52 -13.34 16.24
N LYS A 508 37.85 -13.91 15.07
CA LYS A 508 38.15 -13.19 13.83
C LYS A 508 36.97 -13.24 12.88
N VAL A 509 36.61 -12.12 12.31
CA VAL A 509 35.51 -12.02 11.37
C VAL A 509 35.99 -11.57 9.99
N ALA A 510 35.66 -12.35 8.95
CA ALA A 510 35.86 -11.95 7.57
C ALA A 510 34.57 -11.36 6.99
N VAL A 511 34.73 -10.25 6.27
CA VAL A 511 33.64 -9.61 5.51
C VAL A 511 34.00 -9.69 4.02
N VAL A 512 33.12 -10.26 3.22
CA VAL A 512 33.34 -10.39 1.77
C VAL A 512 32.51 -9.32 1.06
N GLY A 513 33.18 -8.31 0.52
CA GLY A 513 32.59 -7.13 -0.13
C GLY A 513 32.71 -5.87 0.74
N SER A 514 33.23 -4.79 0.14
CA SER A 514 33.44 -3.48 0.76
C SER A 514 32.39 -2.45 0.40
N GLY A 515 31.20 -2.89 -0.01
CA GLY A 515 30.03 -2.03 -0.20
C GLY A 515 29.53 -1.44 1.14
N PRO A 516 28.49 -0.59 1.12
CA PRO A 516 27.99 0.08 2.32
C PRO A 516 27.60 -0.90 3.44
N SER A 517 27.08 -2.06 3.09
CA SER A 517 26.71 -3.10 4.05
C SER A 517 27.95 -3.73 4.72
N GLY A 518 28.93 -4.17 3.94
CA GLY A 518 30.14 -4.80 4.46
C GLY A 518 30.98 -3.85 5.31
N MET A 519 31.19 -2.62 4.86
CA MET A 519 31.95 -1.62 5.60
C MET A 519 31.25 -1.20 6.91
N THR A 520 29.90 -1.11 6.90
CA THR A 520 29.12 -0.85 8.12
C THR A 520 29.26 -2.00 9.12
N ALA A 521 29.13 -3.24 8.65
CA ALA A 521 29.27 -4.41 9.52
C ALA A 521 30.68 -4.48 10.12
N ALA A 522 31.71 -4.20 9.32
CA ALA A 522 33.10 -4.14 9.76
C ALA A 522 33.29 -3.11 10.88
N LEU A 523 32.81 -1.88 10.73
CA LEU A 523 32.83 -0.85 11.75
C LEU A 523 32.10 -1.29 13.03
N GLU A 524 30.89 -1.81 12.91
CA GLU A 524 30.07 -2.19 14.06
C GLU A 524 30.66 -3.37 14.84
N LEU A 525 31.27 -4.33 14.15
CA LEU A 525 32.02 -5.43 14.77
C LEU A 525 33.29 -4.93 15.44
N ARG A 526 33.99 -4.00 14.81
CA ARG A 526 35.18 -3.38 15.39
C ARG A 526 34.86 -2.63 16.68
N LYS A 527 33.75 -1.90 16.74
CA LYS A 527 33.23 -1.25 17.97
C LYS A 527 33.00 -2.27 19.11
N ARG A 528 32.68 -3.52 18.79
CA ARG A 528 32.46 -4.62 19.73
C ARG A 528 33.72 -5.38 20.09
N GLY A 529 34.89 -4.94 19.55
CA GLY A 529 36.21 -5.43 19.90
C GLY A 529 36.72 -6.60 19.04
N TYR A 530 36.06 -6.95 17.96
CA TYR A 530 36.49 -8.03 17.05
C TYR A 530 37.65 -7.60 16.15
N GLU A 531 38.52 -8.55 15.76
CA GLU A 531 39.43 -8.40 14.64
C GLU A 531 38.68 -8.62 13.35
N VAL A 532 38.64 -7.61 12.46
CA VAL A 532 37.82 -7.66 11.24
C VAL A 532 38.69 -7.40 10.01
N THR A 533 38.58 -8.33 9.04
CA THR A 533 39.23 -8.17 7.72
C THR A 533 38.16 -8.13 6.65
N VAL A 534 38.19 -7.09 5.82
CA VAL A 534 37.31 -6.91 4.66
C VAL A 534 38.06 -7.30 3.38
N PHE A 535 37.48 -8.22 2.62
CA PHE A 535 38.00 -8.66 1.32
C PHE A 535 37.19 -8.00 0.20
N GLU A 536 37.88 -7.32 -0.71
CA GLU A 536 37.26 -6.62 -1.85
C GLU A 536 37.95 -7.04 -3.15
N GLU A 537 37.15 -7.47 -4.14
CA GLU A 537 37.68 -7.91 -5.44
C GLU A 537 38.25 -6.75 -6.27
N MET A 538 37.65 -5.55 -6.10
CA MET A 538 38.02 -4.39 -6.88
C MET A 538 39.24 -3.66 -6.29
N PRO A 539 39.95 -2.86 -7.09
CA PRO A 539 41.15 -2.15 -6.62
C PRO A 539 40.91 -1.14 -5.49
N LYS A 540 39.67 -0.66 -5.35
CA LYS A 540 39.27 0.31 -4.32
C LYS A 540 37.96 -0.10 -3.71
N ALA A 541 37.81 0.15 -2.42
CA ALA A 541 36.56 -0.13 -1.70
C ALA A 541 35.41 0.81 -2.07
N GLY A 542 34.18 0.39 -1.78
CA GLY A 542 32.97 1.21 -1.93
C GLY A 542 31.82 0.52 -2.68
N GLY A 543 32.06 -0.64 -3.31
CA GLY A 543 31.01 -1.37 -4.02
C GLY A 543 30.26 -0.51 -5.04
N MET A 544 28.93 -0.64 -5.11
CA MET A 544 28.07 0.12 -6.05
C MET A 544 28.14 1.64 -5.85
N LEU A 545 28.48 2.14 -4.66
CA LEU A 545 28.70 3.58 -4.43
C LEU A 545 29.84 4.13 -5.28
N ARG A 546 30.85 3.30 -5.55
CA ARG A 546 32.00 3.67 -6.38
C ARG A 546 31.82 3.29 -7.82
N TYR A 547 31.37 2.06 -8.08
CA TYR A 547 31.41 1.45 -9.40
C TYR A 547 30.13 1.59 -10.19
N GLY A 548 28.97 1.75 -9.52
CA GLY A 548 27.67 1.94 -10.15
C GLY A 548 27.25 3.41 -10.24
N ILE A 549 27.43 4.19 -9.13
CA ILE A 549 26.97 5.57 -9.09
C ILE A 549 27.99 6.49 -9.75
N PRO A 550 27.60 7.34 -10.73
CA PRO A 550 28.52 8.28 -11.38
C PRO A 550 29.06 9.36 -10.44
N ALA A 551 30.26 9.88 -10.78
CA ALA A 551 30.97 10.87 -9.95
C ALA A 551 30.20 12.21 -9.85
N TYR A 552 29.38 12.55 -10.85
CA TYR A 552 28.58 13.76 -10.84
C TYR A 552 27.43 13.74 -9.83
N ARG A 553 27.07 12.54 -9.32
CA ARG A 553 26.12 12.36 -8.19
C ARG A 553 26.85 12.13 -6.87
N LEU A 554 27.95 11.37 -6.88
CA LEU A 554 28.73 11.05 -5.69
C LEU A 554 30.22 11.25 -5.94
N PRO A 555 30.79 12.40 -5.55
CA PRO A 555 32.22 12.67 -5.70
C PRO A 555 33.08 11.65 -4.97
N ARG A 556 34.10 11.15 -5.63
CA ARG A 556 34.97 10.07 -5.09
C ARG A 556 35.67 10.44 -3.82
N VAL A 557 36.07 11.71 -3.67
CA VAL A 557 36.75 12.22 -2.45
C VAL A 557 35.85 12.06 -1.22
N VAL A 558 34.55 12.27 -1.37
CA VAL A 558 33.59 12.13 -0.27
C VAL A 558 33.50 10.67 0.19
N LEU A 559 33.39 9.75 -0.77
CA LEU A 559 33.35 8.32 -0.48
C LEU A 559 34.66 7.81 0.14
N ASP A 560 35.80 8.23 -0.43
CA ASP A 560 37.14 7.84 0.07
C ASP A 560 37.33 8.25 1.52
N GLN A 561 36.88 9.45 1.90
CA GLN A 561 36.97 9.92 3.28
C GLN A 561 36.17 9.09 4.25
N GLU A 562 34.92 8.74 3.90
CA GLU A 562 34.04 7.93 4.78
C GLU A 562 34.50 6.48 4.91
N ILE A 563 35.09 5.92 3.85
CA ILE A 563 35.74 4.61 3.91
C ILE A 563 36.98 4.67 4.80
N GLN A 564 37.80 5.71 4.65
CA GLN A 564 39.02 5.88 5.46
C GLN A 564 38.69 6.03 6.96
N ASP A 565 37.59 6.71 7.32
CA ASP A 565 37.10 6.74 8.71
C ASP A 565 36.95 5.34 9.31
N ILE A 566 36.37 4.42 8.51
CA ILE A 566 36.16 3.06 8.96
C ILE A 566 37.50 2.30 9.08
N VAL A 567 38.38 2.45 8.11
CA VAL A 567 39.70 1.83 8.14
C VAL A 567 40.52 2.35 9.33
N ASP A 568 40.46 3.64 9.63
CA ASP A 568 41.19 4.27 10.75
C ASP A 568 40.76 3.71 12.12
N THR A 569 39.55 3.08 12.22
CA THR A 569 39.18 2.37 13.44
C THR A 569 39.94 1.07 13.66
N GLY A 570 40.77 0.64 12.71
CA GLY A 570 41.56 -0.59 12.76
C GLY A 570 40.92 -1.78 12.04
N VAL A 571 39.99 -1.52 11.14
CA VAL A 571 39.48 -2.52 10.18
C VAL A 571 40.60 -2.77 9.14
N GLU A 572 40.94 -4.05 8.93
CA GLU A 572 41.86 -4.43 7.87
C GLU A 572 41.11 -4.51 6.55
N LEU A 573 41.54 -3.76 5.54
CA LEU A 573 40.94 -3.75 4.20
C LEU A 573 41.93 -4.32 3.19
N ARG A 574 41.58 -5.43 2.55
CA ARG A 574 42.34 -6.11 1.50
C ARG A 574 41.59 -5.98 0.17
N THR A 575 42.10 -5.08 -0.69
CA THR A 575 41.51 -4.86 -2.04
C THR A 575 42.26 -5.68 -3.11
N GLY A 576 41.60 -5.92 -4.24
CA GLY A 576 42.15 -6.74 -5.33
C GLY A 576 42.22 -8.22 -4.98
N ILE A 577 41.38 -8.69 -4.07
CA ILE A 577 41.29 -10.09 -3.64
C ILE A 577 39.87 -10.62 -3.92
N ARG A 578 39.74 -11.46 -4.94
CA ARG A 578 38.48 -12.07 -5.31
C ARG A 578 38.33 -13.44 -4.63
N VAL A 579 37.34 -13.54 -3.77
CA VAL A 579 36.98 -14.80 -3.09
C VAL A 579 36.49 -15.81 -4.13
N GLY A 580 37.01 -17.03 -4.05
CA GLY A 580 36.78 -18.10 -5.01
C GLY A 580 37.84 -18.18 -6.12
N LEU A 581 38.71 -17.16 -6.28
CA LEU A 581 39.83 -17.16 -7.23
C LEU A 581 41.19 -16.95 -6.53
N ASP A 582 41.36 -15.81 -5.84
CA ASP A 582 42.63 -15.47 -5.17
C ASP A 582 42.74 -16.12 -3.78
N ILE A 583 41.61 -16.30 -3.11
CA ILE A 583 41.45 -17.05 -1.87
C ILE A 583 40.17 -17.88 -1.96
N THR A 584 40.28 -19.15 -1.65
CA THR A 584 39.12 -20.04 -1.69
C THR A 584 38.16 -19.77 -0.51
N PHE A 585 36.91 -20.07 -0.73
CA PHE A 585 35.88 -19.94 0.33
C PHE A 585 36.18 -20.86 1.56
N GLU A 586 36.77 -22.02 1.32
CA GLU A 586 37.16 -22.97 2.37
C GLU A 586 38.42 -22.47 3.16
N GLU A 587 39.34 -21.76 2.53
CA GLU A 587 40.43 -21.11 3.25
C GLU A 587 39.89 -20.00 4.17
N LEU A 588 38.95 -19.18 3.72
CA LEU A 588 38.30 -18.19 4.59
C LEU A 588 37.60 -18.84 5.79
N LYS A 589 36.89 -19.93 5.59
CA LYS A 589 36.23 -20.68 6.68
C LYS A 589 37.21 -21.29 7.67
N LYS A 590 38.43 -21.54 7.26
CA LYS A 590 39.49 -22.07 8.13
C LYS A 590 40.18 -20.97 8.92
N ASP A 591 40.42 -19.82 8.29
CA ASP A 591 41.26 -18.74 8.85
C ASP A 591 40.47 -17.76 9.71
N PHE A 592 39.10 -17.77 9.57
CA PHE A 592 38.17 -16.90 10.29
C PHE A 592 37.09 -17.69 11.02
N ASP A 593 36.69 -17.23 12.18
CA ASP A 593 35.67 -17.89 12.99
C ASP A 593 34.26 -17.65 12.44
N HIS A 594 34.03 -16.47 11.87
CA HIS A 594 32.74 -16.06 11.32
C HIS A 594 32.92 -15.30 10.01
N LEU A 595 31.94 -15.44 9.11
CA LEU A 595 31.95 -14.81 7.78
C LEU A 595 30.68 -14.02 7.54
N TYR A 596 30.84 -12.85 6.95
CA TYR A 596 29.75 -12.04 6.44
C TYR A 596 29.86 -11.87 4.91
N LEU A 597 28.84 -12.33 4.16
CA LEU A 597 28.76 -12.23 2.71
C LEU A 597 27.97 -11.00 2.32
N ALA A 598 28.67 -9.94 1.89
CA ALA A 598 28.16 -8.62 1.53
C ALA A 598 28.52 -8.27 0.07
N VAL A 599 28.49 -9.26 -0.82
CA VAL A 599 28.97 -9.14 -2.22
C VAL A 599 28.14 -8.24 -3.11
N GLY A 600 26.94 -7.82 -2.68
CA GLY A 600 26.07 -6.94 -3.43
C GLY A 600 25.46 -7.58 -4.66
N ALA A 601 25.07 -6.77 -5.67
CA ALA A 601 24.54 -7.20 -6.97
C ALA A 601 25.24 -6.39 -8.07
N HIS A 602 26.20 -7.00 -8.74
CA HIS A 602 27.14 -6.34 -9.64
C HIS A 602 27.05 -6.78 -11.11
N HIS A 603 26.07 -7.63 -11.44
CA HIS A 603 25.84 -8.09 -12.83
C HIS A 603 24.50 -7.62 -13.34
N SER A 604 24.48 -7.05 -14.55
CA SER A 604 23.25 -6.71 -15.24
C SER A 604 22.53 -7.97 -15.72
N ILE A 605 21.21 -8.01 -15.54
CA ILE A 605 20.38 -9.11 -16.08
C ILE A 605 20.16 -8.89 -17.57
N SER A 606 20.38 -9.94 -18.34
CA SER A 606 20.16 -9.99 -19.79
C SER A 606 18.68 -9.83 -20.17
N LEU A 607 18.41 -9.23 -21.33
CA LEU A 607 17.04 -9.09 -21.85
C LEU A 607 16.45 -10.44 -22.29
N GLY A 608 17.30 -11.37 -22.69
CA GLY A 608 16.90 -12.69 -23.19
C GLY A 608 16.30 -12.62 -24.61
N ILE A 609 16.72 -11.67 -25.40
CA ILE A 609 16.23 -11.46 -26.79
C ILE A 609 17.30 -11.76 -27.83
N PRO A 610 16.90 -12.13 -29.08
CA PRO A 610 17.85 -12.40 -30.15
C PRO A 610 18.77 -11.21 -30.43
N GLY A 611 20.07 -11.50 -30.60
CA GLY A 611 21.09 -10.50 -30.97
C GLY A 611 21.80 -9.86 -29.76
N GLU A 612 21.53 -10.27 -28.55
CA GLU A 612 22.07 -9.64 -27.34
C GLU A 612 23.59 -9.80 -27.17
N ASP A 613 24.18 -10.81 -27.81
CA ASP A 613 25.63 -11.07 -27.81
C ASP A 613 26.43 -10.18 -28.82
N ALA A 614 25.75 -9.28 -29.53
CA ALA A 614 26.38 -8.43 -30.52
C ALA A 614 27.25 -7.34 -29.87
N THR A 615 28.33 -6.97 -30.59
CA THR A 615 29.16 -5.81 -30.21
C THR A 615 28.30 -4.53 -30.19
N GLY A 616 28.42 -3.72 -29.15
CA GLY A 616 27.61 -2.50 -28.92
C GLY A 616 26.41 -2.73 -28.01
N VAL A 617 26.23 -3.97 -27.53
CA VAL A 617 25.27 -4.28 -26.44
C VAL A 617 26.01 -4.32 -25.13
N LEU A 618 25.57 -3.53 -24.14
CA LEU A 618 26.22 -3.36 -22.86
C LEU A 618 25.25 -3.58 -21.72
N GLY A 619 25.70 -4.13 -20.61
CA GLY A 619 25.00 -4.05 -19.33
C GLY A 619 25.20 -2.67 -18.71
N ALA A 620 24.18 -2.10 -18.08
CA ALA A 620 24.28 -0.79 -17.47
C ALA A 620 25.30 -0.74 -16.34
N VAL A 621 25.35 -1.78 -15.50
CA VAL A 621 26.31 -1.85 -14.39
C VAL A 621 27.74 -1.99 -14.89
N GLU A 622 27.97 -2.84 -15.87
CA GLU A 622 29.26 -3.08 -16.49
C GLU A 622 29.78 -1.79 -17.15
N MET A 623 28.95 -1.10 -17.91
CA MET A 623 29.27 0.17 -18.55
C MET A 623 29.66 1.23 -17.52
N LEU A 624 28.83 1.41 -16.47
CA LEU A 624 29.10 2.37 -15.42
C LEU A 624 30.36 2.01 -14.61
N ARG A 625 30.60 0.71 -14.36
CA ARG A 625 31.79 0.23 -13.68
C ARG A 625 33.05 0.54 -14.48
N SER A 626 33.10 0.17 -15.77
CA SER A 626 34.25 0.45 -16.63
C SER A 626 34.54 1.94 -16.69
N TYR A 627 33.52 2.79 -16.88
CA TYR A 627 33.71 4.23 -16.83
C TYR A 627 34.29 4.70 -15.48
N ASN A 628 33.72 4.25 -14.38
CA ASN A 628 34.16 4.66 -13.04
C ASN A 628 35.52 4.10 -12.64
N MET A 629 36.02 3.06 -13.31
CA MET A 629 37.39 2.56 -13.20
C MET A 629 38.38 3.35 -14.05
N GLY A 630 37.93 4.23 -14.93
CA GLY A 630 38.76 4.98 -15.88
C GLY A 630 39.12 4.17 -17.12
N GLU A 631 38.40 3.08 -17.37
CA GLU A 631 38.53 2.30 -18.60
C GLU A 631 37.82 2.99 -19.77
N PRO A 632 38.29 2.82 -21.01
CA PRO A 632 37.60 3.36 -22.17
C PRO A 632 36.22 2.74 -22.34
N VAL A 633 35.20 3.57 -22.41
CA VAL A 633 33.84 3.16 -22.73
C VAL A 633 33.43 3.84 -24.03
N GLU A 634 33.24 3.05 -25.06
CA GLU A 634 32.78 3.54 -26.35
C GLU A 634 31.25 3.44 -26.42
N VAL A 635 30.59 4.56 -26.63
CA VAL A 635 29.16 4.63 -26.93
C VAL A 635 28.98 5.21 -28.33
N GLY A 636 28.06 4.66 -29.09
CA GLY A 636 27.71 5.20 -30.41
C GLY A 636 26.96 6.54 -30.32
N LYS A 637 26.70 7.12 -31.49
CA LYS A 637 25.95 8.39 -31.55
C LYS A 637 24.49 8.23 -31.13
N LYS A 638 23.88 7.07 -31.43
CA LYS A 638 22.51 6.73 -31.11
C LYS A 638 22.50 5.63 -30.05
N VAL A 639 22.07 5.96 -28.84
CA VAL A 639 22.03 5.05 -27.70
C VAL A 639 20.60 4.74 -27.31
N ALA A 640 20.25 3.46 -27.23
CA ALA A 640 19.00 2.94 -26.75
C ALA A 640 19.20 2.29 -25.36
N ILE A 641 18.38 2.62 -24.39
CA ILE A 641 18.47 2.06 -23.02
C ILE A 641 17.16 1.37 -22.68
N ILE A 642 17.25 0.14 -22.22
CA ILE A 642 16.09 -0.67 -21.89
C ILE A 642 15.97 -0.78 -20.36
N GLY A 643 14.98 -0.11 -19.80
CA GLY A 643 14.73 -0.12 -18.36
C GLY A 643 14.19 1.22 -17.84
N GLY A 644 13.85 1.30 -16.56
CA GLY A 644 13.26 2.50 -15.96
C GLY A 644 13.72 2.75 -14.50
N GLY A 645 14.79 2.07 -14.05
CA GLY A 645 15.38 2.26 -12.72
C GLY A 645 16.49 3.31 -12.72
N ASN A 646 17.03 3.60 -11.53
CA ASN A 646 18.13 4.58 -11.35
C ASN A 646 19.36 4.22 -12.21
N SER A 647 19.68 2.93 -12.40
CA SER A 647 20.79 2.50 -13.25
C SER A 647 20.57 2.87 -14.73
N ALA A 648 19.30 2.85 -15.21
CA ALA A 648 18.96 3.28 -16.56
C ALA A 648 19.16 4.80 -16.73
N ILE A 649 18.76 5.57 -15.72
CA ILE A 649 18.94 7.02 -15.68
C ILE A 649 20.43 7.37 -15.63
N ASP A 650 21.20 6.71 -14.76
CA ASP A 650 22.64 6.93 -14.63
C ASP A 650 23.40 6.56 -15.93
N ALA A 651 23.03 5.44 -16.57
CA ALA A 651 23.59 5.04 -17.86
C ALA A 651 23.25 6.04 -18.98
N ALA A 652 22.01 6.57 -18.98
CA ALA A 652 21.56 7.55 -19.98
C ALA A 652 22.33 8.86 -19.84
N ARG A 653 22.38 9.42 -18.64
CA ARG A 653 23.08 10.67 -18.34
C ARG A 653 24.59 10.53 -18.58
N THR A 654 25.16 9.36 -18.29
CA THR A 654 26.56 9.04 -18.60
C THR A 654 26.81 8.98 -20.10
N SER A 655 25.93 8.34 -20.87
CA SER A 655 26.04 8.26 -22.33
C SER A 655 26.01 9.65 -22.99
N VAL A 656 25.16 10.57 -22.49
CA VAL A 656 25.16 11.98 -22.95
C VAL A 656 26.53 12.63 -22.73
N ARG A 657 27.13 12.42 -21.56
CA ARG A 657 28.48 12.97 -21.21
C ARG A 657 29.61 12.35 -22.00
N LEU A 658 29.45 11.11 -22.42
CA LEU A 658 30.40 10.42 -23.30
C LEU A 658 30.27 10.81 -24.78
N GLY A 659 29.34 11.70 -25.13
CA GLY A 659 29.21 12.30 -26.45
C GLY A 659 28.16 11.66 -27.34
N ALA A 660 27.24 10.87 -26.85
CA ALA A 660 26.11 10.41 -27.61
C ALA A 660 25.28 11.60 -28.14
N GLU A 661 24.92 11.57 -29.43
CA GLU A 661 24.09 12.62 -30.06
C GLU A 661 22.60 12.50 -29.67
N SER A 662 22.15 11.27 -29.48
CA SER A 662 20.78 10.98 -29.03
C SER A 662 20.75 9.79 -28.09
N VAL A 663 20.07 9.95 -26.96
CA VAL A 663 19.87 8.91 -25.96
C VAL A 663 18.38 8.76 -25.70
N THR A 664 17.87 7.53 -25.85
CA THR A 664 16.46 7.25 -25.61
C THR A 664 16.32 6.06 -24.67
N ILE A 665 15.53 6.25 -23.59
CA ILE A 665 15.12 5.19 -22.68
C ILE A 665 13.80 4.61 -23.18
N TYR A 666 13.72 3.31 -23.33
CA TYR A 666 12.50 2.57 -23.69
C TYR A 666 11.99 1.83 -22.46
N TYR A 667 10.76 2.19 -22.03
CA TYR A 667 10.17 1.65 -20.82
C TYR A 667 8.82 1.00 -21.09
N ARG A 668 8.65 -0.22 -20.60
CA ARG A 668 7.47 -1.06 -20.92
C ARG A 668 6.18 -0.67 -20.18
N ARG A 669 6.25 0.28 -19.23
CA ARG A 669 5.10 0.81 -18.48
C ARG A 669 5.02 2.33 -18.62
N GLU A 670 4.20 2.97 -17.81
CA GLU A 670 4.03 4.43 -17.77
C GLU A 670 5.06 5.12 -16.88
N ARG A 671 5.16 6.46 -16.98
CA ARG A 671 6.09 7.27 -16.18
C ARG A 671 5.93 7.02 -14.67
N LYS A 672 4.68 6.94 -14.19
CA LYS A 672 4.36 6.69 -12.78
C LYS A 672 4.85 5.34 -12.24
N ASP A 673 5.09 4.37 -13.15
CA ASP A 673 5.56 3.02 -12.80
C ASP A 673 7.09 2.91 -12.81
N MET A 674 7.83 3.97 -13.17
CA MET A 674 9.29 3.95 -13.19
C MET A 674 9.83 3.84 -11.76
N PRO A 675 10.73 2.87 -11.48
CA PRO A 675 11.35 2.76 -10.17
C PRO A 675 12.40 3.84 -9.88
N ALA A 676 12.84 4.59 -10.90
CA ALA A 676 13.78 5.70 -10.73
C ALA A 676 13.12 6.86 -9.96
N GLN A 677 13.94 7.59 -9.22
CA GLN A 677 13.48 8.77 -8.48
C GLN A 677 13.01 9.87 -9.45
N THR A 678 11.91 10.53 -9.14
CA THR A 678 11.27 11.52 -10.04
C THR A 678 12.23 12.63 -10.44
N TRP A 679 13.00 13.19 -9.49
CA TRP A 679 13.97 14.24 -9.77
C TRP A 679 15.14 13.79 -10.65
N GLU A 680 15.53 12.51 -10.61
CA GLU A 680 16.55 11.94 -11.50
C GLU A 680 16.03 11.77 -12.93
N ILE A 681 14.75 11.40 -13.07
CA ILE A 681 14.05 11.35 -14.38
C ILE A 681 14.02 12.75 -14.99
N GLU A 682 13.60 13.75 -14.21
CA GLU A 682 13.53 15.15 -14.64
C GLU A 682 14.91 15.68 -15.05
N ALA A 683 15.93 15.40 -14.23
CA ALA A 683 17.31 15.79 -14.55
C ALA A 683 17.84 15.15 -15.85
N ALA A 684 17.44 13.91 -16.14
CA ALA A 684 17.80 13.25 -17.40
C ALA A 684 17.11 13.89 -18.61
N GLU A 685 15.81 14.19 -18.50
CA GLU A 685 15.04 14.89 -19.53
C GLU A 685 15.60 16.29 -19.81
N GLU A 686 15.97 17.06 -18.78
CA GLU A 686 16.63 18.35 -18.91
C GLU A 686 18.00 18.26 -19.62
N GLU A 687 18.73 17.17 -19.44
CA GLU A 687 20.00 16.91 -20.12
C GLU A 687 19.82 16.42 -21.57
N GLY A 688 18.57 16.23 -22.03
CA GLY A 688 18.22 15.89 -23.41
C GLY A 688 17.96 14.41 -23.67
N VAL A 689 17.86 13.59 -22.60
CA VAL A 689 17.43 12.20 -22.72
C VAL A 689 15.94 12.14 -23.08
N ARG A 690 15.57 11.30 -24.05
CA ARG A 690 14.18 11.01 -24.38
C ARG A 690 13.71 9.77 -23.66
N ILE A 691 12.44 9.73 -23.27
CA ILE A 691 11.84 8.54 -22.67
C ILE A 691 10.58 8.16 -23.44
N GLU A 692 10.58 6.93 -23.97
CA GLU A 692 9.46 6.33 -24.68
C GLU A 692 8.78 5.31 -23.77
N TYR A 693 7.51 5.56 -23.45
CA TYR A 693 6.70 4.73 -22.57
C TYR A 693 5.88 3.69 -23.34
N LEU A 694 5.48 2.64 -22.66
CA LEU A 694 4.65 1.55 -23.21
C LEU A 694 5.29 0.90 -24.43
N VAL A 695 6.60 0.66 -24.36
CA VAL A 695 7.41 0.04 -25.41
C VAL A 695 8.31 -1.04 -24.81
N GLY A 696 8.34 -2.20 -25.43
CA GLY A 696 9.23 -3.31 -25.06
C GLY A 696 10.07 -3.81 -26.23
N PRO A 697 11.32 -4.27 -25.99
CA PRO A 697 12.17 -4.81 -27.02
C PRO A 697 11.74 -6.24 -27.39
N THR A 698 11.91 -6.62 -28.68
CA THR A 698 11.64 -7.96 -29.18
C THR A 698 12.90 -8.63 -29.73
N SER A 699 13.77 -7.88 -30.40
CA SER A 699 15.06 -8.38 -30.92
C SER A 699 15.99 -7.22 -31.22
N LEU A 700 17.28 -7.51 -31.37
CA LEU A 700 18.29 -6.56 -31.83
C LEU A 700 18.57 -6.75 -33.32
N VAL A 701 18.71 -5.65 -34.06
CA VAL A 701 19.14 -5.66 -35.47
C VAL A 701 20.66 -5.66 -35.48
N VAL A 702 21.24 -6.75 -36.01
CA VAL A 702 22.68 -6.96 -36.00
C VAL A 702 23.16 -7.03 -37.44
N GLN A 703 24.21 -6.27 -37.74
CA GLN A 703 24.91 -6.31 -39.04
C GLN A 703 26.41 -6.48 -38.78
N ASP A 704 27.04 -7.42 -39.45
CA ASP A 704 28.48 -7.73 -39.29
C ASP A 704 28.94 -7.91 -37.83
N GLY A 705 28.06 -8.51 -36.98
CA GLY A 705 28.32 -8.74 -35.56
C GLY A 705 28.18 -7.52 -34.65
N LYS A 706 27.71 -6.39 -35.19
CA LYS A 706 27.47 -5.15 -34.43
C LYS A 706 25.99 -4.79 -34.41
N VAL A 707 25.53 -4.23 -33.31
CA VAL A 707 24.16 -3.72 -33.21
C VAL A 707 24.02 -2.45 -34.06
N THR A 708 22.95 -2.38 -34.84
CA THR A 708 22.61 -1.24 -35.71
C THR A 708 21.21 -0.73 -35.46
N GLY A 709 20.43 -1.45 -34.68
CA GLY A 709 19.08 -1.07 -34.35
C GLY A 709 18.41 -2.01 -33.34
N LEU A 710 17.17 -1.71 -33.04
CA LEU A 710 16.36 -2.41 -32.07
C LEU A 710 14.93 -2.55 -32.61
N GLU A 711 14.40 -3.76 -32.58
CA GLU A 711 12.99 -4.03 -32.84
C GLU A 711 12.22 -3.88 -31.54
N LEU A 712 11.15 -3.11 -31.58
CA LEU A 712 10.33 -2.72 -30.44
C LEU A 712 8.86 -3.04 -30.76
N VAL A 713 8.08 -3.30 -29.70
CA VAL A 713 6.63 -3.45 -29.80
C VAL A 713 5.94 -2.49 -28.85
N LYS A 714 4.82 -1.90 -29.29
CA LYS A 714 3.96 -1.13 -28.37
C LYS A 714 3.30 -2.07 -27.38
N MET A 715 3.21 -1.60 -26.13
CA MET A 715 2.64 -2.36 -25.02
C MET A 715 1.29 -1.77 -24.59
N HIS A 716 0.42 -2.61 -24.08
CA HIS A 716 -0.73 -2.19 -23.29
C HIS A 716 -0.62 -2.75 -21.87
N LEU A 717 -1.25 -2.08 -20.93
CA LEU A 717 -1.27 -2.50 -19.53
C LEU A 717 -2.54 -3.34 -19.30
N GLY A 718 -2.35 -4.61 -19.00
CA GLY A 718 -3.41 -5.58 -18.72
C GLY A 718 -3.76 -5.68 -17.21
N VAL A 719 -4.01 -6.90 -16.75
CA VAL A 719 -4.33 -7.22 -15.36
C VAL A 719 -3.20 -6.86 -14.38
N TYR A 720 -3.52 -6.81 -13.10
CA TYR A 720 -2.57 -6.45 -12.05
C TYR A 720 -1.71 -7.65 -11.63
N ASP A 721 -0.43 -7.41 -11.37
CA ASP A 721 0.47 -8.37 -10.71
C ASP A 721 0.26 -8.34 -9.18
N LYS A 722 0.95 -9.23 -8.45
CA LYS A 722 0.83 -9.31 -6.98
C LYS A 722 1.30 -8.06 -6.25
N SER A 723 2.06 -7.19 -6.90
CA SER A 723 2.50 -5.90 -6.34
C SER A 723 1.54 -4.75 -6.64
N GLY A 724 0.43 -5.01 -7.32
CA GLY A 724 -0.55 -4.00 -7.71
C GLY A 724 -0.19 -3.20 -8.95
N ARG A 725 0.86 -3.61 -9.72
CA ARG A 725 1.22 -2.96 -10.97
C ARG A 725 0.61 -3.70 -12.15
N ARG A 726 0.13 -2.96 -13.15
CA ARG A 726 -0.38 -3.56 -14.39
C ARG A 726 0.72 -4.31 -15.16
N ILE A 727 0.40 -5.51 -15.61
CA ILE A 727 1.31 -6.34 -16.43
C ILE A 727 1.32 -5.78 -17.84
N PRO A 728 2.50 -5.36 -18.37
CA PRO A 728 2.61 -4.93 -19.76
C PRO A 728 2.54 -6.13 -20.69
N SER A 729 1.72 -6.05 -21.71
CA SER A 729 1.56 -7.06 -22.76
C SER A 729 1.71 -6.43 -24.14
N PRO A 730 2.36 -7.11 -25.10
CA PRO A 730 2.56 -6.56 -26.44
C PRO A 730 1.22 -6.41 -27.19
N ILE A 731 1.10 -5.34 -27.96
CA ILE A 731 -0.02 -5.14 -28.88
C ILE A 731 0.36 -5.79 -30.21
N PRO A 732 -0.37 -6.83 -30.69
CA PRO A 732 -0.06 -7.47 -31.95
C PRO A 732 -0.01 -6.47 -33.11
N GLU A 733 0.89 -6.71 -34.07
CA GLU A 733 1.06 -5.91 -35.28
C GLU A 733 1.41 -4.42 -35.03
N LYS A 734 2.02 -4.12 -33.89
CA LYS A 734 2.52 -2.80 -33.50
C LYS A 734 4.03 -2.79 -33.29
N GLU A 735 4.74 -3.68 -33.97
CA GLU A 735 6.20 -3.67 -34.01
C GLU A 735 6.71 -2.52 -34.88
N PHE A 736 7.87 -2.00 -34.51
CA PHE A 736 8.59 -0.96 -35.24
C PHE A 736 10.08 -1.03 -34.94
N SER A 737 10.88 -0.57 -35.86
CA SER A 737 12.34 -0.58 -35.76
C SER A 737 12.87 0.82 -35.44
N VAL A 738 13.92 0.89 -34.63
CA VAL A 738 14.68 2.11 -34.36
C VAL A 738 16.16 1.88 -34.58
N GLU A 739 16.86 2.89 -35.04
CA GLU A 739 18.32 2.84 -35.21
C GLU A 739 18.99 3.03 -33.85
N ALA A 740 19.95 2.18 -33.52
CA ALA A 740 20.79 2.31 -32.32
C ALA A 740 22.18 1.70 -32.63
N GLU A 741 23.23 2.42 -32.30
CA GLU A 741 24.61 1.99 -32.41
C GLU A 741 25.13 1.36 -31.11
N THR A 742 24.42 1.68 -29.99
CA THR A 742 24.64 1.08 -28.67
C THR A 742 23.32 0.79 -28.03
N VAL A 743 23.15 -0.40 -27.42
CA VAL A 743 22.00 -0.78 -26.62
C VAL A 743 22.47 -1.10 -25.20
N ILE A 744 21.86 -0.48 -24.20
CA ILE A 744 22.22 -0.66 -22.81
C ILE A 744 21.08 -1.35 -22.05
N CYS A 745 21.39 -2.52 -21.48
CA CYS A 745 20.46 -3.34 -20.71
C CYS A 745 20.44 -2.87 -19.24
N ALA A 746 19.31 -2.33 -18.78
CA ALA A 746 19.17 -1.75 -17.46
C ALA A 746 17.88 -2.24 -16.74
N ILE A 747 17.51 -3.52 -16.91
CA ILE A 747 16.24 -4.05 -16.41
C ILE A 747 16.31 -4.50 -14.94
N SER A 748 17.44 -4.97 -14.45
CA SER A 748 17.74 -5.33 -13.06
C SER A 748 19.20 -5.75 -12.91
N GLN A 749 19.57 -6.16 -11.68
CA GLN A 749 20.91 -6.62 -11.32
C GLN A 749 20.81 -7.89 -10.48
N GLU A 750 21.87 -8.72 -10.51
CA GLU A 750 21.98 -9.92 -9.68
C GLU A 750 23.34 -10.05 -9.01
N PRO A 751 23.42 -10.77 -7.88
CA PRO A 751 24.67 -11.04 -7.18
C PRO A 751 25.58 -11.99 -7.98
N ASP A 752 26.89 -11.81 -7.84
CA ASP A 752 27.88 -12.78 -8.20
C ASP A 752 28.19 -13.71 -7.02
N VAL A 753 27.67 -14.93 -7.10
CA VAL A 753 27.81 -15.92 -6.03
C VAL A 753 28.48 -17.21 -6.51
N PHE A 754 29.30 -17.14 -7.59
CA PHE A 754 29.96 -18.30 -8.20
C PHE A 754 30.81 -19.09 -7.19
N PHE A 755 31.41 -18.40 -6.23
CA PHE A 755 32.26 -19.03 -5.19
C PHE A 755 31.46 -19.90 -4.21
N LEU A 756 30.14 -19.85 -4.26
CA LEU A 756 29.22 -20.72 -3.49
C LEU A 756 28.73 -21.92 -4.31
N GLU A 757 29.08 -22.02 -5.60
CA GLU A 757 28.71 -23.14 -6.45
C GLU A 757 29.31 -24.44 -5.89
N GLY A 758 28.44 -25.45 -5.72
CA GLY A 758 28.85 -26.72 -5.09
C GLY A 758 28.91 -26.72 -3.56
N SER A 759 28.71 -25.58 -2.89
CA SER A 759 28.54 -25.54 -1.44
C SER A 759 27.18 -26.12 -1.05
N THR A 760 27.18 -27.14 -0.19
CA THR A 760 25.96 -27.74 0.37
C THR A 760 25.48 -27.00 1.61
N SER A 761 26.25 -26.05 2.15
CA SER A 761 25.98 -25.36 3.40
C SER A 761 25.22 -24.06 3.24
N ILE A 762 25.13 -23.49 2.00
CA ILE A 762 24.43 -22.22 1.74
C ILE A 762 23.38 -22.42 0.66
N GLN A 763 22.14 -22.01 0.96
CA GLN A 763 21.04 -22.10 0.01
C GLN A 763 20.94 -20.83 -0.86
N LEU A 764 20.75 -21.03 -2.17
CA LEU A 764 20.52 -19.98 -3.14
C LEU A 764 19.11 -20.09 -3.72
N GLN A 765 18.47 -18.95 -3.95
CA GLN A 765 17.19 -18.85 -4.66
C GLN A 765 17.27 -17.73 -5.70
N LYS A 766 17.20 -18.05 -6.97
CA LYS A 766 17.34 -17.09 -8.08
C LYS A 766 18.61 -16.22 -7.91
N ASN A 767 19.74 -16.84 -7.75
CA ASN A 767 21.07 -16.23 -7.52
C ASN A 767 21.19 -15.34 -6.27
N LYS A 768 20.19 -15.34 -5.37
CA LYS A 768 20.25 -14.64 -4.08
C LYS A 768 20.51 -15.62 -2.94
N ILE A 769 21.24 -15.17 -1.94
CA ILE A 769 21.54 -15.95 -0.75
C ILE A 769 20.29 -15.98 0.14
N VAL A 770 19.85 -17.19 0.50
CA VAL A 770 18.72 -17.40 1.41
C VAL A 770 19.17 -17.27 2.86
N VAL A 771 18.54 -16.40 3.61
CA VAL A 771 18.81 -16.19 5.03
C VAL A 771 17.55 -16.43 5.88
N LYS A 772 17.78 -16.69 7.15
CA LYS A 772 16.75 -16.78 8.20
C LYS A 772 16.79 -15.51 9.07
N ASN A 773 15.98 -15.48 10.12
CA ASN A 773 15.97 -14.41 11.11
C ASN A 773 17.38 -14.06 11.58
N GLY A 774 17.71 -12.76 11.67
CA GLY A 774 19.05 -12.30 12.03
C GLY A 774 20.10 -12.42 10.91
N LEU A 775 19.65 -12.58 9.65
CA LEU A 775 20.51 -12.66 8.46
C LEU A 775 21.47 -13.88 8.44
N HIS A 776 21.19 -14.92 9.23
CA HIS A 776 21.89 -16.19 9.18
C HIS A 776 21.64 -16.96 7.90
N THR A 777 22.65 -17.51 7.30
CA THR A 777 22.51 -18.54 6.24
C THR A 777 22.10 -19.89 6.84
N SER A 778 22.14 -20.94 6.04
CA SER A 778 21.99 -22.33 6.56
C SER A 778 23.22 -22.81 7.33
N ASP A 779 24.35 -22.13 7.25
CA ASP A 779 25.55 -22.37 8.05
C ASP A 779 25.58 -21.41 9.24
N SER A 780 25.72 -21.92 10.45
CA SER A 780 25.64 -21.13 11.70
C SER A 780 26.78 -20.14 11.91
N LYS A 781 27.85 -20.23 11.13
CA LYS A 781 29.01 -19.33 11.18
C LYS A 781 29.03 -18.31 10.04
N ILE A 782 28.01 -18.35 9.17
CA ILE A 782 27.99 -17.54 7.96
C ILE A 782 26.70 -16.72 7.89
N TRP A 783 26.83 -15.42 7.72
CA TRP A 783 25.75 -14.47 7.54
C TRP A 783 25.79 -13.90 6.12
N ALA A 784 24.68 -13.39 5.64
CA ALA A 784 24.61 -12.66 4.40
C ALA A 784 23.64 -11.47 4.53
N GLY A 785 23.86 -10.41 3.77
CA GLY A 785 23.01 -9.24 3.79
C GLY A 785 23.25 -8.26 2.64
N GLY A 786 22.52 -7.14 2.65
CA GLY A 786 22.50 -6.20 1.55
C GLY A 786 21.92 -6.81 0.28
N ASP A 787 22.31 -6.28 -0.88
CA ASP A 787 21.74 -6.67 -2.18
C ASP A 787 22.00 -8.14 -2.55
N ALA A 788 22.97 -8.79 -1.90
CA ALA A 788 23.19 -10.24 -2.07
C ALA A 788 21.99 -11.09 -1.59
N VAL A 789 21.17 -10.56 -0.71
CA VAL A 789 19.97 -11.18 -0.13
C VAL A 789 18.69 -10.58 -0.71
N THR A 790 18.57 -9.25 -0.67
CA THR A 790 17.34 -8.55 -1.08
C THR A 790 17.24 -8.38 -2.60
N GLY A 791 18.36 -8.32 -3.30
CA GLY A 791 18.51 -7.70 -4.61
C GLY A 791 18.72 -6.19 -4.47
N PRO A 792 18.84 -5.44 -5.58
CA PRO A 792 19.14 -4.01 -5.57
C PRO A 792 18.18 -3.21 -4.69
N ALA A 793 18.72 -2.49 -3.69
CA ALA A 793 17.97 -1.69 -2.73
C ALA A 793 18.65 -0.32 -2.52
N MET A 794 18.12 0.48 -1.58
CA MET A 794 18.71 1.78 -1.28
C MET A 794 19.99 1.64 -0.43
N VAL A 795 20.89 2.64 -0.52
CA VAL A 795 22.11 2.67 0.28
C VAL A 795 21.84 2.56 1.79
N VAL A 796 20.79 3.21 2.26
CA VAL A 796 20.43 3.22 3.68
C VAL A 796 19.99 1.85 4.19
N ASP A 797 19.34 1.04 3.32
CA ASP A 797 18.96 -0.34 3.65
C ASP A 797 20.19 -1.25 3.74
N ALA A 798 21.16 -1.05 2.84
CA ALA A 798 22.42 -1.79 2.87
C ALA A 798 23.23 -1.45 4.16
N ILE A 799 23.25 -0.19 4.60
CA ILE A 799 23.87 0.23 5.86
C ILE A 799 23.16 -0.45 7.05
N GLN A 800 21.84 -0.46 7.05
CA GLN A 800 21.05 -1.11 8.10
C GLN A 800 21.31 -2.61 8.16
N ALA A 801 21.34 -3.30 7.02
CA ALA A 801 21.68 -4.72 6.96
C ALA A 801 23.06 -4.99 7.57
N GLY A 802 24.05 -4.13 7.31
CA GLY A 802 25.37 -4.25 7.93
C GLY A 802 25.35 -4.13 9.47
N LYS A 803 24.53 -3.22 10.01
CA LYS A 803 24.33 -3.09 11.46
C LYS A 803 23.66 -4.32 12.06
N GLU A 804 22.58 -4.78 11.46
CA GLU A 804 21.82 -5.94 11.92
C GLU A 804 22.67 -7.20 11.94
N VAL A 805 23.47 -7.42 10.89
CA VAL A 805 24.40 -8.55 10.86
C VAL A 805 25.45 -8.46 11.95
N ALA A 806 26.05 -7.31 12.18
CA ALA A 806 27.04 -7.14 13.24
C ALA A 806 26.46 -7.42 14.63
N ILE A 807 25.22 -7.03 14.89
CA ILE A 807 24.47 -7.39 16.11
C ILE A 807 24.27 -8.90 16.18
N SER A 808 23.76 -9.50 15.10
CA SER A 808 23.48 -10.94 15.04
C SER A 808 24.73 -11.80 15.24
N ILE A 809 25.87 -11.41 14.66
CA ILE A 809 27.16 -12.10 14.86
C ILE A 809 27.59 -11.98 16.33
N ASP A 810 27.56 -10.78 16.91
CA ASP A 810 27.97 -10.55 18.31
C ASP A 810 27.09 -11.34 19.30
N GLU A 811 25.76 -11.33 19.09
CA GLU A 811 24.81 -12.09 19.91
C GLU A 811 25.07 -13.59 19.83
N ALA A 812 25.30 -14.12 18.63
CA ALA A 812 25.57 -15.54 18.43
C ALA A 812 26.86 -15.96 19.15
N ILE A 813 27.94 -15.18 19.04
CA ILE A 813 29.20 -15.44 19.70
C ILE A 813 29.05 -15.36 21.23
N ARG A 814 28.44 -14.30 21.75
CA ARG A 814 28.24 -14.12 23.19
C ARG A 814 27.36 -15.18 23.78
N MET A 815 26.29 -15.58 23.07
CA MET A 815 25.42 -16.66 23.51
C MET A 815 26.17 -17.99 23.58
N ALA A 816 27.01 -18.30 22.58
CA ALA A 816 27.84 -19.50 22.56
C ALA A 816 28.85 -19.53 23.73
N ASN A 817 29.38 -18.37 24.12
CA ASN A 817 30.35 -18.20 25.20
C ASN A 817 29.68 -18.01 26.59
N GLY A 818 28.33 -17.96 26.67
CA GLY A 818 27.61 -17.70 27.94
C GLY A 818 27.80 -16.27 28.48
N GLU A 819 28.07 -15.32 27.59
CA GLU A 819 28.31 -13.91 27.94
C GLU A 819 27.02 -13.08 27.90
N LYS A 820 27.05 -11.94 28.58
CA LYS A 820 25.97 -10.95 28.51
C LYS A 820 25.97 -10.23 27.16
N PRO A 821 24.81 -9.73 26.70
CA PRO A 821 24.73 -8.85 25.53
C PRO A 821 25.72 -7.66 25.63
N TRP A 822 26.21 -7.25 24.48
CA TRP A 822 27.05 -6.06 24.41
C TRP A 822 26.25 -4.80 24.76
N ILE A 823 26.86 -3.94 25.56
CA ILE A 823 26.27 -2.67 25.94
C ILE A 823 27.09 -1.56 25.22
N ALA A 824 26.38 -0.76 24.44
CA ALA A 824 27.02 0.36 23.75
C ALA A 824 27.64 1.34 24.78
N PRO A 825 28.82 1.89 24.50
CA PRO A 825 29.41 2.96 25.33
C PRO A 825 28.44 4.14 25.44
N GLU A 826 28.50 4.85 26.57
CA GLU A 826 27.77 6.11 26.71
C GLU A 826 28.20 7.11 25.64
N ILE A 827 27.21 7.74 25.00
CA ILE A 827 27.43 8.72 23.96
C ILE A 827 27.50 10.11 24.60
N GLU A 828 28.42 10.95 24.13
CA GLU A 828 28.48 12.36 24.51
C GLU A 828 27.12 13.02 24.36
N GLN A 829 26.59 13.57 25.45
CA GLN A 829 25.32 14.30 25.43
C GLN A 829 25.54 15.66 24.76
N ILE A 830 24.82 15.89 23.69
CA ILE A 830 24.77 17.17 22.98
C ILE A 830 23.46 17.85 23.37
N ASP A 831 23.55 19.06 23.89
CA ASP A 831 22.37 19.87 24.17
C ASP A 831 21.71 20.27 22.85
N ILE A 832 20.48 19.81 22.63
CA ILE A 832 19.72 20.05 21.41
C ILE A 832 18.77 21.22 21.65
N PRO A 833 18.90 22.33 20.92
CA PRO A 833 17.97 23.44 21.03
C PRO A 833 16.54 23.01 20.69
N PHE A 834 15.59 23.41 21.52
CA PHE A 834 14.17 23.20 21.22
C PHE A 834 13.50 24.54 20.92
N GLU A 835 13.45 24.87 19.64
CA GLU A 835 12.76 26.04 19.12
C GLU A 835 11.72 25.57 18.10
N VAL A 836 10.49 25.98 18.29
CA VAL A 836 9.35 25.69 17.41
C VAL A 836 8.59 26.99 17.15
N ASP A 837 8.15 27.19 15.92
CA ASP A 837 7.26 28.27 15.61
C ASP A 837 5.85 27.87 16.03
N GLU A 838 5.22 28.68 16.90
CA GLU A 838 3.87 28.39 17.43
C GLU A 838 2.83 28.30 16.31
N GLU A 839 2.97 29.12 15.27
CA GLU A 839 2.15 29.10 14.06
C GLU A 839 3.07 28.99 12.83
N PRO A 840 3.32 27.76 12.31
CA PRO A 840 4.16 27.58 11.15
C PRO A 840 3.52 28.23 9.90
N VAL A 841 4.25 29.13 9.26
CA VAL A 841 3.84 29.81 8.03
C VAL A 841 4.12 28.91 6.84
N GLU A 842 3.21 28.89 5.87
CA GLU A 842 3.45 28.24 4.57
C GLU A 842 4.67 28.83 3.88
N GLN A 843 5.63 28.00 3.57
CA GLN A 843 6.84 28.34 2.84
C GLN A 843 7.31 27.11 2.07
N PRO A 844 7.38 27.15 0.75
CA PRO A 844 7.84 26.02 -0.04
C PRO A 844 9.27 25.66 0.30
N GLN A 845 9.69 24.42 -0.04
CA GLN A 845 11.06 23.96 0.10
C GLN A 845 12.01 24.88 -0.68
N PHE A 846 13.15 25.22 -0.07
CA PHE A 846 14.18 26.00 -0.78
C PHE A 846 14.78 25.16 -1.90
N ALA A 847 14.86 25.75 -3.10
CA ALA A 847 15.40 25.09 -4.28
C ALA A 847 16.87 24.67 -4.04
N ILE A 848 17.21 23.46 -4.46
CA ILE A 848 18.58 22.96 -4.41
C ILE A 848 19.39 23.61 -5.53
N PRO A 849 20.51 24.27 -5.23
CA PRO A 849 21.36 24.83 -6.27
C PRO A 849 21.95 23.72 -7.14
N MET A 850 21.65 23.75 -8.42
CA MET A 850 22.12 22.80 -9.41
C MET A 850 22.91 23.50 -10.51
N GLU A 851 23.88 22.78 -11.10
CA GLU A 851 24.53 23.24 -12.31
C GLU A 851 23.54 23.24 -13.49
N LYS A 852 23.63 24.23 -14.39
CA LYS A 852 22.73 24.38 -15.54
C LYS A 852 22.84 23.18 -16.47
N PRO A 853 21.74 22.71 -17.08
CA PRO A 853 21.71 21.52 -17.93
C PRO A 853 22.72 21.56 -19.09
N GLU A 854 22.92 22.71 -19.73
CA GLU A 854 23.85 22.91 -20.84
C GLU A 854 25.34 22.78 -20.41
N VAL A 855 25.62 22.99 -19.12
CA VAL A 855 26.96 22.83 -18.54
C VAL A 855 27.13 21.42 -18.01
N ARG A 856 26.22 20.99 -17.11
CA ARG A 856 26.37 19.73 -16.39
C ARG A 856 26.34 18.47 -17.27
N ARG A 857 25.73 18.57 -18.46
CA ARG A 857 25.74 17.48 -19.45
C ARG A 857 27.09 17.24 -20.15
N LYS A 858 28.09 18.08 -19.92
CA LYS A 858 29.39 18.05 -20.64
C LYS A 858 30.54 17.53 -19.79
N ASP A 859 30.35 17.42 -18.49
CA ASP A 859 31.39 16.96 -17.56
C ASP A 859 30.80 16.07 -16.44
N PHE A 860 31.66 15.57 -15.59
CA PHE A 860 31.31 14.68 -14.49
C PHE A 860 31.50 15.34 -13.12
N GLN A 861 31.51 16.67 -13.07
CA GLN A 861 31.51 17.40 -11.80
C GLN A 861 30.17 17.24 -11.09
N GLU A 862 30.20 17.38 -9.76
CA GLU A 862 29.01 17.29 -8.93
C GLU A 862 27.93 18.29 -9.40
N VAL A 863 26.74 17.77 -9.67
CA VAL A 863 25.62 18.52 -10.24
C VAL A 863 24.89 19.33 -9.16
N GLU A 864 24.60 18.72 -8.02
CA GLU A 864 23.93 19.35 -6.89
C GLU A 864 24.96 20.03 -5.98
N LYS A 865 24.91 21.37 -5.90
CA LYS A 865 25.95 22.16 -5.20
C LYS A 865 25.73 22.30 -3.70
N GLY A 866 24.60 21.77 -3.17
CA GLY A 866 24.21 21.93 -1.78
C GLY A 866 23.75 23.37 -1.44
N TYR A 867 23.31 23.55 -0.20
CA TYR A 867 22.84 24.84 0.29
C TYR A 867 23.97 25.75 0.76
N ALA A 868 23.80 27.07 0.56
CA ALA A 868 24.55 28.07 1.31
C ALA A 868 24.08 28.12 2.78
N VAL A 869 24.93 28.62 3.69
CA VAL A 869 24.69 28.64 5.14
C VAL A 869 23.34 29.25 5.51
N GLU A 870 23.00 30.40 4.95
CA GLU A 870 21.76 31.11 5.23
C GLU A 870 20.54 30.31 4.79
N ILE A 871 20.60 29.75 3.60
CA ILE A 871 19.49 28.93 3.04
C ILE A 871 19.30 27.65 3.85
N ALA A 872 20.39 26.95 4.21
CA ALA A 872 20.32 25.76 5.05
C ALA A 872 19.66 26.03 6.41
N ARG A 873 20.00 27.17 7.05
CA ARG A 873 19.37 27.57 8.32
C ARG A 873 17.89 27.91 8.16
N MET A 874 17.52 28.58 7.06
CA MET A 874 16.12 28.89 6.74
C MET A 874 15.34 27.61 6.46
N GLU A 875 15.87 26.69 5.66
CA GLU A 875 15.25 25.38 5.40
C GLU A 875 15.09 24.57 6.70
N ALA A 876 16.13 24.56 7.55
CA ALA A 876 16.05 23.91 8.86
C ALA A 876 14.98 24.55 9.78
N GLY A 877 14.73 25.85 9.63
CA GLY A 877 13.68 26.58 10.35
C GLY A 877 12.25 26.12 10.03
N ARG A 878 12.03 25.49 8.88
CA ARG A 878 10.73 24.92 8.50
C ARG A 878 10.35 23.67 9.31
N CYS A 879 11.28 23.10 10.10
CA CYS A 879 11.06 21.88 10.87
C CYS A 879 10.02 22.11 11.98
N MET A 880 8.96 21.29 11.98
CA MET A 880 7.86 21.38 12.95
C MET A 880 8.19 20.74 14.32
N ARG A 881 9.39 20.21 14.54
CA ARG A 881 9.83 19.59 15.79
C ARG A 881 8.82 18.59 16.35
N CYS A 882 8.42 17.65 15.52
CA CYS A 882 7.42 16.60 15.87
C CYS A 882 7.86 15.71 17.06
N ASP A 883 9.15 15.75 17.42
CA ASP A 883 9.75 15.08 18.57
C ASP A 883 9.40 15.73 19.94
N GLY A 884 8.88 16.94 19.95
CA GLY A 884 8.49 17.67 21.16
C GLY A 884 6.99 17.70 21.42
N SER A 885 6.18 17.04 20.63
CA SER A 885 4.70 17.04 20.74
C SER A 885 4.15 16.04 21.75
N ARG A 886 4.96 15.54 22.71
CA ARG A 886 4.54 14.63 23.80
C ARG A 886 4.51 15.31 25.12
#